data_9524d85f909288581477faede9e46db1
#
_entry.id   9524d85f909288581477faede9e46db1
#
_cell.length_a   1.000
_cell.length_b   1.000
_cell.length_c   1.000
_cell.angle_alpha   90.00
_cell.angle_beta   90.00
_cell.angle_gamma   90.00
#
_symmetry.space_group_name_H-M   'P 1'
#
loop_
_entity.id
_entity.type
_entity.pdbx_description
1 polymer ?
#
loop_
_entity_poly.entity_id
_entity_poly.type
_entity_poly.pdbx_seq_one_letter_code
_entity_poly.pdbx_strand_id
1 'polypeptide(L)'
;MKRARLVTTVLFILLIPMLPLQDVSGEQGIVHSRSVDHTLFFIGGEGGESTGSMTPSKSAVNNFIEYEVNPEAAASRVELYSFESEIGSGGTVPAGVWTHTIDYRVEGASAAAGNWTTIIEIGGEVFETSVTTVAGRGGTYDMDVDIDQINVNRGDRISVSFYLENGIIWSSPDDESGMWVSWGGPESTTGIRVNAPLLDIEMMEPNVDGNEVFFPIRFHSAYADDLATTQSLTAKIQGNVIQGNPYVSNIENGVEVVYVWDSAGFESGNYTFNLTLLPQDGVNIQSELSHELTLDGSSDSGDGWYPSSEPVRTGGSSLHVQIDVNQVDDRLERTSTLEIEGAVATWLRWGLDNIGNESLDSTSWWRELDVSGDIVGSDGHNNREVDNSELERLVNHLTGSGRDLADFLDRALALESNAILGGDPFDLEGALDIDVDLQNQNSFGPEPIFIKIRSSTVLEPGSFVFIETFVRSQSKTYWTEVSLDASLSTNPLQGISNVYSEEIDSKHLRVGIAENVRVSFTSDERMDDFRVTITPATSFVDGPLTGLFLVLIILVLTGTVSLKGTRTRSRGPSIFWLILSSIILFILYTTGIRMGIVLGSGIGIFVMALLVIFISPRHLIDGLDNIPNRKIPVIDCPICKQTNPISSEERPLRLPCGGCGRTLLIE
;
A
#
# COMPACT_ATOMS: atom_id res chain seq x y z
N MET A 1 26.25 57.16 -32.14
CA MET A 1 26.03 55.99 -31.30
C MET A 1 24.64 55.28 -31.52
N LYS A 2 23.65 55.85 -32.21
CA LYS A 2 22.35 55.16 -32.43
C LYS A 2 22.32 54.19 -33.66
N ARG A 3 23.25 54.31 -34.63
CA ARG A 3 23.32 53.43 -35.81
C ARG A 3 24.09 52.11 -35.56
N ALA A 4 24.96 52.03 -34.58
CA ALA A 4 25.70 50.81 -34.26
C ALA A 4 24.84 49.78 -33.50
N ARG A 5 23.83 50.21 -32.75
CA ARG A 5 22.92 49.29 -32.02
C ARG A 5 21.90 48.62 -32.95
N LEU A 6 21.53 49.24 -34.06
CA LEU A 6 20.55 48.66 -34.99
C LEU A 6 21.20 47.52 -35.82
N VAL A 7 22.48 47.66 -36.17
CA VAL A 7 23.23 46.65 -36.94
C VAL A 7 23.51 45.42 -36.08
N THR A 8 23.78 45.58 -34.78
CA THR A 8 24.04 44.46 -33.87
C THR A 8 22.74 43.67 -33.58
N THR A 9 21.58 44.33 -33.51
CA THR A 9 20.29 43.65 -33.29
C THR A 9 19.82 42.87 -34.53
N VAL A 10 20.07 43.40 -35.72
CA VAL A 10 19.75 42.74 -36.97
C VAL A 10 20.71 41.56 -37.25
N LEU A 11 22.00 41.67 -36.83
CA LEU A 11 22.96 40.56 -36.95
C LEU A 11 22.65 39.42 -35.93
N PHE A 12 22.07 39.75 -34.75
CA PHE A 12 21.65 38.72 -33.78
C PHE A 12 20.39 37.99 -34.20
N ILE A 13 19.50 38.62 -34.95
CA ILE A 13 18.29 37.98 -35.50
C ILE A 13 18.62 37.10 -36.71
N LEU A 14 19.72 37.37 -37.40
CA LEU A 14 20.20 36.56 -38.54
C LEU A 14 21.15 35.41 -38.13
N LEU A 15 21.51 35.34 -36.82
CA LEU A 15 22.30 34.27 -36.22
C LEU A 15 21.47 33.37 -35.29
N ILE A 16 20.15 33.36 -35.40
CA ILE A 16 19.37 32.21 -34.92
C ILE A 16 19.83 31.07 -35.85
N PRO A 17 20.55 30.06 -35.33
CA PRO A 17 20.85 28.89 -36.11
C PRO A 17 19.50 28.38 -36.62
N MET A 18 19.35 28.25 -37.94
CA MET A 18 18.36 27.33 -38.46
C MET A 18 18.74 25.99 -37.84
N LEU A 19 18.08 25.65 -36.76
CA LEU A 19 17.94 24.27 -36.38
C LEU A 19 17.48 23.60 -37.66
N PRO A 20 18.16 22.57 -38.16
CA PRO A 20 17.64 21.83 -39.27
C PRO A 20 16.25 21.42 -38.84
N LEU A 21 15.23 21.95 -39.51
CA LEU A 21 13.96 21.28 -39.59
C LEU A 21 14.35 19.92 -40.15
N GLN A 22 14.48 18.93 -39.28
CA GLN A 22 14.47 17.56 -39.74
C GLN A 22 13.17 17.44 -40.52
N ASP A 23 13.30 17.31 -41.81
CA ASP A 23 12.24 16.80 -42.66
C ASP A 23 11.83 15.47 -42.00
N VAL A 24 10.74 15.52 -41.25
CA VAL A 24 9.95 14.35 -40.93
C VAL A 24 9.29 13.93 -42.22
N SER A 25 10.10 13.35 -43.12
CA SER A 25 9.59 12.60 -44.26
C SER A 25 9.08 11.26 -43.72
N GLY A 26 7.94 11.28 -43.32
CA GLY A 26 6.79 10.62 -42.99
C GLY A 26 6.65 9.18 -43.13
N GLU A 27 6.80 8.35 -42.22
CA GLU A 27 5.76 7.42 -41.84
C GLU A 27 4.90 8.17 -40.82
N GLN A 28 3.65 8.45 -41.15
CA GLN A 28 2.73 9.14 -40.30
C GLN A 28 2.50 8.24 -39.06
N GLY A 29 2.90 8.71 -37.91
CA GLY A 29 2.57 8.09 -36.63
C GLY A 29 3.73 7.50 -35.81
N ILE A 30 4.95 7.39 -36.34
CA ILE A 30 6.07 6.84 -35.57
C ILE A 30 6.93 7.96 -35.00
N VAL A 31 7.11 7.94 -33.68
CA VAL A 31 8.04 8.82 -32.98
C VAL A 31 9.18 7.97 -32.41
N HIS A 32 10.37 8.14 -33.00
CA HIS A 32 11.57 7.48 -32.49
C HIS A 32 12.10 8.20 -31.25
N SER A 33 12.47 7.45 -30.22
CA SER A 33 13.15 8.03 -29.06
C SER A 33 14.50 8.60 -29.47
N ARG A 34 14.82 9.77 -28.96
CA ARG A 34 16.17 10.30 -29.11
C ARG A 34 17.15 9.41 -28.35
N SER A 35 18.33 9.17 -28.91
CA SER A 35 19.43 8.57 -28.15
C SER A 35 19.77 9.46 -26.97
N VAL A 36 19.60 8.96 -25.77
CA VAL A 36 19.88 9.63 -24.49
C VAL A 36 20.76 8.72 -23.65
N ASP A 37 21.57 9.31 -22.80
CA ASP A 37 22.36 8.54 -21.84
C ASP A 37 21.46 7.78 -20.85
N HIS A 38 21.57 6.45 -20.83
CA HIS A 38 20.86 5.58 -19.90
C HIS A 38 21.81 4.65 -19.19
N THR A 39 21.44 4.22 -17.99
CA THR A 39 22.08 3.09 -17.33
C THR A 39 21.16 1.88 -17.46
N LEU A 40 21.69 0.79 -18.05
CA LEU A 40 21.03 -0.51 -18.09
C LEU A 40 21.61 -1.37 -16.97
N PHE A 41 20.75 -1.80 -16.06
CA PHE A 41 21.10 -2.67 -14.91
C PHE A 41 20.94 -4.12 -15.31
N PHE A 42 21.70 -5.00 -14.72
CA PHE A 42 21.72 -6.42 -15.04
C PHE A 42 20.72 -7.20 -14.17
N ILE A 43 19.94 -8.06 -14.82
CA ILE A 43 18.92 -8.92 -14.22
C ILE A 43 19.15 -10.36 -14.65
N GLY A 44 18.96 -11.32 -13.75
CA GLY A 44 19.11 -12.75 -14.02
C GLY A 44 20.38 -13.31 -13.44
N GLY A 45 20.69 -14.55 -13.76
CA GLY A 45 21.82 -15.31 -13.19
C GLY A 45 21.45 -16.06 -11.92
N GLU A 46 20.18 -16.35 -11.68
CA GLU A 46 19.73 -17.16 -10.55
C GLU A 46 20.25 -18.61 -10.70
N GLY A 47 20.63 -19.22 -9.56
CA GLY A 47 21.09 -20.60 -9.55
C GLY A 47 22.53 -20.82 -10.03
N GLY A 48 23.33 -19.75 -10.20
CA GLY A 48 24.75 -19.83 -10.61
C GLY A 48 24.95 -19.68 -12.12
N GLU A 49 23.93 -19.28 -12.87
CA GLU A 49 24.05 -18.87 -14.26
C GLU A 49 24.71 -17.49 -14.32
N SER A 50 25.60 -17.30 -15.30
CA SER A 50 26.30 -16.03 -15.54
C SER A 50 25.69 -15.23 -16.70
N THR A 51 24.44 -15.51 -17.04
CA THR A 51 23.72 -14.89 -18.17
C THR A 51 22.39 -14.31 -17.74
N GLY A 52 21.92 -13.27 -18.39
CA GLY A 52 20.65 -12.64 -18.08
C GLY A 52 20.29 -11.55 -19.07
N SER A 53 19.39 -10.68 -18.66
CA SER A 53 18.89 -9.54 -19.43
C SER A 53 19.30 -8.21 -18.77
N MET A 54 19.00 -7.10 -19.47
CA MET A 54 19.25 -5.75 -18.96
C MET A 54 17.96 -4.97 -18.87
N THR A 55 17.87 -4.03 -17.92
CA THR A 55 16.72 -3.12 -17.77
C THR A 55 17.17 -1.68 -17.46
N PRO A 56 16.48 -0.66 -17.94
CA PRO A 56 16.72 0.72 -17.54
C PRO A 56 16.14 1.05 -16.15
N SER A 57 15.25 0.22 -15.61
CA SER A 57 14.59 0.44 -14.32
C SER A 57 15.36 -0.24 -13.18
N LYS A 58 15.88 0.56 -12.25
CA LYS A 58 16.57 0.01 -11.08
C LYS A 58 15.59 -0.66 -10.12
N SER A 59 14.37 -0.23 -10.04
CA SER A 59 13.33 -0.84 -9.19
C SER A 59 12.93 -2.25 -9.64
N ALA A 60 13.15 -2.58 -10.92
CA ALA A 60 12.93 -3.93 -11.44
C ALA A 60 14.01 -4.93 -11.00
N VAL A 61 15.13 -4.46 -10.43
CA VAL A 61 16.29 -5.29 -10.07
C VAL A 61 16.21 -5.66 -8.59
N ASN A 62 15.60 -6.79 -8.27
CA ASN A 62 15.30 -7.17 -6.89
C ASN A 62 16.25 -8.22 -6.30
N ASN A 63 16.96 -8.98 -7.14
CA ASN A 63 17.79 -10.10 -6.68
C ASN A 63 19.26 -9.75 -6.75
N PHE A 64 19.91 -9.65 -5.60
CA PHE A 64 21.36 -9.49 -5.51
C PHE A 64 22.05 -10.85 -5.75
N ILE A 65 22.96 -10.88 -6.70
CA ILE A 65 23.72 -12.07 -7.11
C ILE A 65 25.20 -11.80 -6.95
N GLU A 66 25.90 -12.72 -6.31
CA GLU A 66 27.35 -12.77 -6.26
C GLU A 66 27.86 -14.03 -6.99
N TYR A 67 28.76 -13.83 -7.91
CA TYR A 67 29.44 -14.91 -8.63
C TYR A 67 30.88 -15.01 -8.18
N GLU A 68 31.26 -16.19 -7.67
CA GLU A 68 32.61 -16.46 -7.25
C GLU A 68 33.51 -16.73 -8.45
N VAL A 69 34.54 -15.93 -8.57
CA VAL A 69 35.54 -16.10 -9.64
C VAL A 69 36.49 -17.20 -9.26
N ASN A 70 36.55 -18.30 -10.04
CA ASN A 70 37.53 -19.36 -9.85
C ASN A 70 38.92 -18.93 -10.36
N PRO A 71 39.93 -18.70 -9.48
CA PRO A 71 41.22 -18.21 -9.88
C PRO A 71 41.99 -19.19 -10.77
N GLU A 72 41.78 -20.51 -10.61
CA GLU A 72 42.47 -21.53 -11.41
C GLU A 72 41.95 -21.53 -12.86
N ALA A 73 40.65 -21.29 -13.04
CA ALA A 73 40.04 -21.16 -14.36
C ALA A 73 40.46 -19.85 -15.05
N ALA A 74 40.72 -18.80 -14.30
CA ALA A 74 41.12 -17.49 -14.82
C ALA A 74 42.56 -17.40 -15.32
N ALA A 75 43.35 -18.50 -15.34
CA ALA A 75 44.63 -18.57 -16.05
C ALA A 75 44.48 -18.46 -17.57
N SER A 76 43.31 -18.77 -18.11
CA SER A 76 42.86 -18.49 -19.47
C SER A 76 41.76 -17.42 -19.42
N ARG A 77 41.43 -16.84 -20.56
CA ARG A 77 40.30 -15.90 -20.65
C ARG A 77 38.99 -16.64 -20.31
N VAL A 78 38.34 -16.23 -19.23
CA VAL A 78 37.08 -16.80 -18.73
C VAL A 78 36.03 -15.75 -18.74
N GLU A 79 34.85 -16.06 -19.31
CA GLU A 79 33.64 -15.22 -19.20
C GLU A 79 33.10 -15.32 -17.79
N LEU A 80 32.93 -14.19 -17.14
CA LEU A 80 32.36 -14.09 -15.79
C LEU A 80 30.84 -13.88 -15.85
N TYR A 81 30.39 -13.08 -16.80
CA TYR A 81 28.97 -12.93 -17.12
C TYR A 81 28.74 -12.33 -18.51
N SER A 82 27.54 -12.57 -19.01
CA SER A 82 27.04 -11.98 -20.26
C SER A 82 25.57 -11.63 -20.12
N PHE A 83 25.22 -10.38 -20.42
CA PHE A 83 23.86 -9.88 -20.37
C PHE A 83 23.46 -9.35 -21.74
N GLU A 84 22.25 -9.64 -22.16
CA GLU A 84 21.75 -9.21 -23.47
C GLU A 84 20.40 -8.52 -23.37
N SER A 85 20.12 -7.64 -24.33
CA SER A 85 18.84 -7.00 -24.52
C SER A 85 18.60 -6.71 -25.98
N GLU A 86 17.35 -6.57 -26.37
CA GLU A 86 16.98 -6.19 -27.72
C GLU A 86 16.84 -4.67 -27.86
N ILE A 87 17.21 -4.16 -29.01
CA ILE A 87 16.97 -2.76 -29.39
C ILE A 87 15.52 -2.64 -29.85
N GLY A 88 14.70 -1.94 -29.05
CA GLY A 88 13.30 -1.74 -29.37
C GLY A 88 13.02 -0.70 -30.45
N SER A 89 14.02 0.10 -30.79
CA SER A 89 13.90 1.23 -31.72
C SER A 89 14.95 1.18 -32.82
N GLY A 90 14.55 1.38 -34.06
CA GLY A 90 15.47 1.65 -35.14
C GLY A 90 16.07 3.05 -35.02
N GLY A 91 17.34 3.21 -35.40
CA GLY A 91 17.99 4.53 -35.35
C GLY A 91 19.49 4.48 -35.43
N THR A 92 20.13 5.51 -34.93
CA THR A 92 21.60 5.62 -34.93
C THR A 92 22.09 5.67 -33.48
N VAL A 93 22.93 4.73 -33.11
CA VAL A 93 23.77 4.81 -31.90
C VAL A 93 24.92 5.79 -32.25
N PRO A 94 25.02 6.94 -31.57
CA PRO A 94 26.07 7.91 -31.88
C PRO A 94 27.43 7.40 -31.39
N ALA A 95 28.50 7.83 -32.03
CA ALA A 95 29.85 7.60 -31.56
C ALA A 95 30.03 8.22 -30.15
N GLY A 96 30.62 7.48 -29.22
CA GLY A 96 30.81 7.93 -27.84
C GLY A 96 31.44 6.87 -26.95
N VAL A 97 31.51 7.17 -25.67
CA VAL A 97 32.04 6.27 -24.66
C VAL A 97 30.88 5.65 -23.89
N TRP A 98 30.86 4.33 -23.87
CA TRP A 98 29.95 3.60 -22.97
C TRP A 98 30.76 3.12 -21.75
N THR A 99 30.18 3.24 -20.56
CA THR A 99 30.86 2.91 -19.32
C THR A 99 30.21 1.68 -18.70
N HIS A 100 30.96 0.61 -18.57
CA HIS A 100 30.57 -0.61 -17.87
C HIS A 100 31.06 -0.52 -16.42
N THR A 101 30.16 -0.40 -15.47
CA THR A 101 30.41 -0.36 -14.04
C THR A 101 30.34 -1.77 -13.46
N ILE A 102 31.37 -2.19 -12.73
CA ILE A 102 31.51 -3.54 -12.18
C ILE A 102 31.67 -3.42 -10.68
N ASP A 103 30.77 -4.04 -9.91
CA ASP A 103 30.92 -4.21 -8.48
C ASP A 103 31.68 -5.51 -8.19
N TYR A 104 32.71 -5.41 -7.37
CA TYR A 104 33.51 -6.58 -7.01
C TYR A 104 33.94 -6.56 -5.54
N ARG A 105 34.24 -7.75 -5.00
CA ARG A 105 34.70 -7.96 -3.63
C ARG A 105 35.83 -8.97 -3.61
N VAL A 106 36.85 -8.73 -2.76
CA VAL A 106 37.96 -9.65 -2.52
C VAL A 106 38.06 -9.93 -1.02
N GLU A 107 37.97 -11.19 -0.64
CA GLU A 107 38.12 -11.65 0.75
C GLU A 107 39.32 -12.55 0.91
N GLY A 108 39.85 -12.63 2.13
CA GLY A 108 41.02 -13.47 2.47
C GLY A 108 42.30 -13.07 1.76
N ALA A 109 42.30 -11.98 0.97
CA ALA A 109 43.43 -11.53 0.19
C ALA A 109 43.67 -10.03 0.37
N SER A 110 44.90 -9.59 0.14
CA SER A 110 45.23 -8.15 0.17
C SER A 110 44.85 -7.42 -1.10
N ALA A 111 44.88 -8.12 -2.22
CA ALA A 111 44.45 -7.60 -3.54
C ALA A 111 44.26 -8.76 -4.52
N ALA A 112 43.57 -8.47 -5.62
CA ALA A 112 43.50 -9.32 -6.80
C ALA A 112 43.93 -8.50 -8.03
N ALA A 113 44.57 -9.15 -9.00
CA ALA A 113 44.92 -8.54 -10.28
C ALA A 113 44.54 -9.47 -11.42
N GLY A 114 44.38 -8.89 -12.59
CA GLY A 114 44.09 -9.62 -13.82
C GLY A 114 43.89 -8.66 -14.99
N ASN A 115 43.77 -9.23 -16.18
CA ASN A 115 43.32 -8.49 -17.35
C ASN A 115 41.80 -8.55 -17.38
N TRP A 116 41.14 -7.42 -17.17
CA TRP A 116 39.70 -7.24 -17.24
C TRP A 116 39.34 -6.81 -18.65
N THR A 117 38.42 -7.49 -19.24
CA THR A 117 37.96 -7.18 -20.60
C THR A 117 36.45 -7.09 -20.64
N THR A 118 35.96 -5.97 -21.14
CA THR A 118 34.56 -5.80 -21.48
C THR A 118 34.39 -5.86 -22.98
N ILE A 119 33.46 -6.69 -23.44
CA ILE A 119 33.04 -6.78 -24.83
C ILE A 119 31.58 -6.30 -24.91
N ILE A 120 31.33 -5.39 -25.83
CA ILE A 120 30.01 -4.92 -26.15
C ILE A 120 29.74 -5.27 -27.61
N GLU A 121 28.64 -5.98 -27.86
CA GLU A 121 28.17 -6.26 -29.21
C GLU A 121 26.87 -5.50 -29.47
N ILE A 122 26.81 -4.77 -30.56
CA ILE A 122 25.64 -3.95 -30.96
C ILE A 122 25.31 -4.26 -32.40
N GLY A 123 24.16 -4.88 -32.69
CA GLY A 123 23.72 -5.17 -34.06
C GLY A 123 24.71 -6.03 -34.85
N GLY A 124 25.55 -6.83 -34.16
CA GLY A 124 26.57 -7.69 -34.74
C GLY A 124 27.95 -7.02 -34.87
N GLU A 125 28.11 -5.75 -34.51
CA GLU A 125 29.43 -5.10 -34.42
C GLU A 125 29.97 -5.22 -32.99
N VAL A 126 31.29 -5.49 -32.84
CA VAL A 126 31.92 -5.81 -31.59
C VAL A 126 32.92 -4.72 -31.20
N PHE A 127 32.78 -4.23 -29.95
CA PHE A 127 33.67 -3.26 -29.31
C PHE A 127 34.30 -3.88 -28.08
N GLU A 128 35.59 -3.75 -27.92
CA GLU A 128 36.32 -4.37 -26.83
C GLU A 128 37.25 -3.36 -26.17
N THR A 129 37.27 -3.37 -24.83
CA THR A 129 38.28 -2.69 -24.04
C THR A 129 38.91 -3.66 -23.07
N SER A 130 40.22 -3.56 -22.85
CA SER A 130 40.95 -4.40 -21.93
C SER A 130 41.85 -3.54 -21.06
N VAL A 131 41.77 -3.77 -19.73
CA VAL A 131 42.58 -3.05 -18.76
C VAL A 131 43.27 -4.05 -17.82
N THR A 132 44.58 -3.90 -17.63
CA THR A 132 45.28 -4.61 -16.57
C THR A 132 45.15 -3.83 -15.28
N THR A 133 44.43 -4.37 -14.30
CA THR A 133 44.13 -3.68 -13.05
C THR A 133 44.52 -4.53 -11.85
N VAL A 134 44.84 -3.85 -10.76
CA VAL A 134 44.99 -4.42 -9.43
C VAL A 134 43.79 -3.96 -8.63
N ALA A 135 42.85 -4.88 -8.44
CA ALA A 135 41.70 -4.62 -7.60
C ALA A 135 42.09 -4.52 -6.12
N GLY A 136 41.54 -3.55 -5.41
CA GLY A 136 41.62 -3.50 -3.95
C GLY A 136 40.74 -4.58 -3.29
N ARG A 137 40.37 -4.35 -2.03
CA ARG A 137 39.52 -5.31 -1.28
C ARG A 137 38.06 -5.35 -1.71
N GLY A 138 37.64 -4.44 -2.55
CA GLY A 138 36.26 -4.35 -3.08
C GLY A 138 35.90 -2.92 -3.44
N GLY A 139 34.83 -2.78 -4.17
CA GLY A 139 34.28 -1.50 -4.64
C GLY A 139 33.77 -1.60 -6.07
N THR A 140 33.62 -0.47 -6.71
CA THR A 140 33.20 -0.35 -8.10
C THR A 140 34.40 -0.07 -9.01
N TYR A 141 34.37 -0.58 -10.21
CA TYR A 141 35.34 -0.29 -11.26
C TYR A 141 34.63 0.03 -12.57
N ASP A 142 34.96 1.17 -13.15
CA ASP A 142 34.40 1.64 -14.42
C ASP A 142 35.34 1.29 -15.58
N MET A 143 34.79 0.63 -16.60
CA MET A 143 35.47 0.30 -17.83
C MET A 143 34.84 1.05 -18.99
N ASP A 144 35.61 1.96 -19.58
CA ASP A 144 35.18 2.76 -20.72
C ASP A 144 35.45 2.03 -22.03
N VAL A 145 34.42 1.91 -22.87
CA VAL A 145 34.47 1.30 -24.19
C VAL A 145 34.10 2.36 -25.23
N ASP A 146 35.01 2.59 -26.15
CA ASP A 146 34.77 3.50 -27.30
C ASP A 146 33.86 2.81 -28.30
N ILE A 147 32.69 3.41 -28.58
CA ILE A 147 31.71 2.96 -29.55
C ILE A 147 31.76 3.86 -30.78
N ASP A 148 31.90 3.28 -31.94
CA ASP A 148 31.74 3.99 -33.20
C ASP A 148 30.26 4.22 -33.51
N GLN A 149 29.97 5.17 -34.44
CA GLN A 149 28.59 5.39 -34.85
C GLN A 149 28.06 4.18 -35.65
N ILE A 150 26.93 3.62 -35.19
CA ILE A 150 26.29 2.45 -35.78
C ILE A 150 24.82 2.77 -36.08
N ASN A 151 24.32 2.24 -37.21
CA ASN A 151 22.90 2.20 -37.49
C ASN A 151 22.34 0.86 -37.02
N VAL A 152 21.28 0.92 -36.22
CA VAL A 152 20.63 -0.24 -35.65
C VAL A 152 19.18 -0.33 -36.11
N ASN A 153 18.67 -1.54 -36.20
CA ASN A 153 17.27 -1.81 -36.51
C ASN A 153 16.54 -2.31 -35.24
N ARG A 154 15.23 -2.20 -35.26
CA ARG A 154 14.39 -2.85 -34.22
C ARG A 154 14.67 -4.36 -34.24
N GLY A 155 14.87 -4.94 -33.04
CA GLY A 155 15.21 -6.35 -32.85
C GLY A 155 16.70 -6.67 -32.92
N ASP A 156 17.57 -5.70 -33.29
CA ASP A 156 19.02 -5.89 -33.11
C ASP A 156 19.32 -6.05 -31.59
N ARG A 157 20.44 -6.76 -31.29
CA ARG A 157 20.80 -7.03 -29.89
C ARG A 157 21.92 -6.13 -29.41
N ILE A 158 21.85 -5.78 -28.15
CA ILE A 158 22.97 -5.27 -27.36
C ILE A 158 23.37 -6.39 -26.41
N SER A 159 24.63 -6.80 -26.40
CA SER A 159 25.17 -7.69 -25.38
C SER A 159 26.37 -7.07 -24.71
N VAL A 160 26.52 -7.35 -23.41
CA VAL A 160 27.65 -6.92 -22.58
C VAL A 160 28.22 -8.14 -21.92
N SER A 161 29.45 -8.50 -22.26
CA SER A 161 30.17 -9.63 -21.67
C SER A 161 31.41 -9.15 -20.93
N PHE A 162 31.65 -9.72 -19.77
CA PHE A 162 32.81 -9.41 -18.94
C PHE A 162 33.71 -10.63 -18.77
N TYR A 163 34.96 -10.42 -19.07
CA TYR A 163 36.00 -11.50 -19.02
C TYR A 163 37.13 -11.14 -18.07
N LEU A 164 37.63 -12.15 -17.41
CA LEU A 164 38.88 -12.10 -16.66
C LEU A 164 39.90 -13.05 -17.28
N GLU A 165 41.14 -12.57 -17.43
CA GLU A 165 42.29 -13.36 -17.88
C GLU A 165 43.46 -13.13 -16.95
N ASN A 166 44.25 -14.16 -16.71
CA ASN A 166 45.43 -14.12 -15.83
C ASN A 166 45.12 -13.59 -14.41
N GLY A 167 43.97 -14.02 -13.86
CA GLY A 167 43.58 -13.63 -12.50
C GLY A 167 44.57 -14.11 -11.45
N ILE A 168 45.07 -13.19 -10.63
CA ILE A 168 45.98 -13.50 -9.51
C ILE A 168 45.37 -12.94 -8.24
N ILE A 169 45.17 -13.77 -7.22
CA ILE A 169 44.72 -13.37 -5.90
C ILE A 169 45.89 -13.52 -4.94
N TRP A 170 46.31 -12.41 -4.31
CA TRP A 170 47.38 -12.44 -3.30
C TRP A 170 46.77 -12.73 -1.92
N SER A 171 46.85 -13.96 -1.49
CA SER A 171 46.37 -14.43 -0.19
C SER A 171 47.50 -14.68 0.79
N SER A 172 47.15 -14.67 2.08
CA SER A 172 47.97 -15.26 3.13
C SER A 172 47.88 -16.79 3.04
N PRO A 173 48.93 -17.54 3.34
CA PRO A 173 48.95 -19.00 3.17
C PRO A 173 47.89 -19.76 3.99
N ASP A 174 47.33 -19.15 5.00
CA ASP A 174 46.40 -19.75 5.95
C ASP A 174 44.92 -19.29 5.75
N ASP A 175 44.64 -18.40 4.80
CA ASP A 175 43.29 -17.86 4.58
C ASP A 175 42.72 -18.37 3.25
N GLU A 176 41.47 -18.83 3.27
CA GLU A 176 40.67 -19.03 2.06
C GLU A 176 40.46 -17.66 1.40
N SER A 177 40.96 -17.52 0.17
CA SER A 177 40.84 -16.27 -0.57
C SER A 177 39.94 -16.44 -1.78
N GLY A 178 39.08 -15.48 -2.02
CA GLY A 178 38.17 -15.45 -3.15
C GLY A 178 37.96 -14.03 -3.70
N MET A 179 37.53 -13.97 -4.95
CA MET A 179 37.03 -12.76 -5.61
C MET A 179 35.63 -13.04 -6.10
N TRP A 180 34.76 -12.10 -5.88
CA TRP A 180 33.38 -12.14 -6.34
C TRP A 180 33.09 -10.91 -7.19
N VAL A 181 32.31 -11.09 -8.22
CA VAL A 181 31.64 -10.03 -8.96
C VAL A 181 30.15 -10.08 -8.62
N SER A 182 29.51 -8.94 -8.51
CA SER A 182 28.11 -8.88 -8.08
C SER A 182 27.28 -8.00 -9.01
N TRP A 183 26.04 -8.36 -9.15
CA TRP A 183 25.04 -7.59 -9.88
C TRP A 183 23.65 -7.82 -9.29
N GLY A 184 22.67 -7.05 -9.77
CA GLY A 184 21.32 -7.15 -9.25
C GLY A 184 21.16 -6.52 -7.86
N GLY A 185 19.92 -6.41 -7.41
CA GLY A 185 19.59 -5.83 -6.12
C GLY A 185 19.72 -4.29 -6.05
N PRO A 186 19.11 -3.67 -5.03
CA PRO A 186 19.06 -2.21 -4.91
C PRO A 186 20.42 -1.57 -4.60
N GLU A 187 21.33 -2.30 -3.96
CA GLU A 187 22.65 -1.81 -3.52
C GLU A 187 23.72 -1.93 -4.61
N SER A 188 23.56 -2.83 -5.59
CA SER A 188 24.54 -2.98 -6.67
C SER A 188 24.45 -1.84 -7.67
N THR A 189 25.63 -1.39 -8.12
CA THR A 189 25.76 -0.38 -9.20
C THR A 189 26.18 -1.00 -10.53
N THR A 190 26.35 -2.33 -10.58
CA THR A 190 26.75 -3.05 -11.78
C THR A 190 25.72 -2.86 -12.89
N GLY A 191 26.21 -2.42 -14.05
CA GLY A 191 25.41 -2.12 -15.21
C GLY A 191 26.25 -1.43 -16.28
N ILE A 192 25.58 -1.03 -17.34
CA ILE A 192 26.22 -0.31 -18.44
C ILE A 192 25.51 1.01 -18.74
N ARG A 193 26.29 2.08 -18.82
CA ARG A 193 25.79 3.39 -19.27
C ARG A 193 25.92 3.45 -20.79
N VAL A 194 24.78 3.55 -21.46
CA VAL A 194 24.66 3.52 -22.92
C VAL A 194 24.05 4.82 -23.45
N ASN A 195 24.33 5.12 -24.70
CA ASN A 195 23.63 6.14 -25.46
C ASN A 195 23.06 5.48 -26.72
N ALA A 196 21.78 5.07 -26.64
CA ALA A 196 21.13 4.27 -27.67
C ALA A 196 19.64 4.63 -27.80
N PRO A 197 19.02 4.39 -28.98
CA PRO A 197 17.58 4.50 -29.14
C PRO A 197 16.91 3.26 -28.52
N LEU A 198 16.16 3.45 -27.43
CA LEU A 198 15.58 2.32 -26.68
C LEU A 198 14.07 2.17 -26.86
N LEU A 199 13.38 3.15 -27.44
CA LEU A 199 11.93 3.17 -27.51
C LEU A 199 11.43 3.80 -28.81
N ASP A 200 10.50 3.13 -29.50
CA ASP A 200 9.65 3.71 -30.54
C ASP A 200 8.20 3.77 -30.06
N ILE A 201 7.53 4.87 -30.37
CA ILE A 201 6.11 5.05 -30.12
C ILE A 201 5.40 5.18 -31.46
N GLU A 202 4.49 4.25 -31.73
CA GLU A 202 3.68 4.22 -32.93
C GLU A 202 2.22 4.44 -32.57
N MET A 203 1.61 5.50 -33.09
CA MET A 203 0.18 5.70 -32.96
C MET A 203 -0.55 5.04 -34.11
N MET A 204 -1.43 4.12 -33.77
CA MET A 204 -2.35 3.53 -34.73
C MET A 204 -3.48 4.52 -35.04
N GLU A 205 -4.21 4.30 -36.13
CA GLU A 205 -5.36 5.13 -36.46
C GLU A 205 -6.44 5.01 -35.35
N PRO A 206 -6.89 6.13 -34.76
CA PRO A 206 -7.94 6.08 -33.74
C PRO A 206 -9.23 5.50 -34.28
N ASN A 207 -9.90 4.70 -33.45
CA ASN A 207 -11.17 4.11 -33.79
C ASN A 207 -12.30 4.79 -33.02
N VAL A 208 -13.39 5.15 -33.72
CA VAL A 208 -14.56 5.80 -33.13
C VAL A 208 -15.72 4.82 -33.13
N ASP A 209 -16.23 4.47 -31.96
CA ASP A 209 -17.38 3.59 -31.76
C ASP A 209 -18.44 4.31 -30.90
N GLY A 210 -19.49 4.78 -31.53
CA GLY A 210 -20.49 5.59 -30.85
C GLY A 210 -19.91 6.88 -30.25
N ASN A 211 -19.91 6.98 -28.92
CA ASN A 211 -19.29 8.08 -28.20
C ASN A 211 -17.87 7.77 -27.71
N GLU A 212 -17.42 6.53 -27.85
CA GLU A 212 -16.10 6.13 -27.40
C GLU A 212 -15.07 6.25 -28.54
N VAL A 213 -13.95 6.85 -28.22
CA VAL A 213 -12.81 6.99 -29.15
C VAL A 213 -11.62 6.25 -28.56
N PHE A 214 -11.16 5.24 -29.25
CA PHE A 214 -10.03 4.41 -28.88
C PHE A 214 -8.77 4.93 -29.53
N PHE A 215 -7.72 5.14 -28.75
CA PHE A 215 -6.40 5.56 -29.21
C PHE A 215 -5.39 4.44 -28.96
N PRO A 216 -5.20 3.51 -29.91
CA PRO A 216 -4.21 2.44 -29.80
C PRO A 216 -2.81 3.00 -30.07
N ILE A 217 -1.90 2.75 -29.13
CA ILE A 217 -0.52 3.24 -29.17
C ILE A 217 0.40 2.06 -28.88
N ARG A 218 1.37 1.82 -29.76
CA ARG A 218 2.35 0.76 -29.58
C ARG A 218 3.68 1.33 -29.13
N PHE A 219 4.19 0.78 -28.07
CA PHE A 219 5.50 1.04 -27.53
C PHE A 219 6.40 -0.14 -27.86
N HIS A 220 7.31 0.07 -28.80
CA HIS A 220 8.27 -0.96 -29.18
C HIS A 220 9.57 -0.75 -28.43
N SER A 221 9.85 -1.66 -27.51
CA SER A 221 11.06 -1.69 -26.69
C SER A 221 11.17 -3.03 -25.99
N ALA A 222 12.38 -3.52 -25.79
CA ALA A 222 12.62 -4.64 -24.89
C ALA A 222 12.21 -4.33 -23.44
N TYR A 223 12.03 -3.05 -23.11
CA TYR A 223 11.69 -2.55 -21.77
C TYR A 223 10.28 -1.94 -21.71
N ALA A 224 9.45 -2.21 -22.69
CA ALA A 224 8.15 -1.54 -22.82
C ALA A 224 7.24 -1.80 -21.60
N ASP A 225 7.30 -2.99 -21.00
CA ASP A 225 6.58 -3.34 -19.78
C ASP A 225 6.95 -2.44 -18.60
N ASP A 226 8.21 -2.02 -18.50
CA ASP A 226 8.71 -1.18 -17.42
C ASP A 226 8.50 0.31 -17.70
N LEU A 227 8.43 0.70 -18.98
CA LEU A 227 8.34 2.10 -19.41
C LEU A 227 6.90 2.58 -19.60
N ALA A 228 6.03 1.75 -20.17
CA ALA A 228 4.65 2.10 -20.50
C ALA A 228 3.67 1.67 -19.41
N THR A 229 3.93 2.08 -18.17
CA THR A 229 3.00 1.88 -17.06
C THR A 229 1.94 2.98 -17.04
N THR A 230 0.78 2.72 -16.43
CA THR A 230 -0.30 3.72 -16.30
C THR A 230 0.17 4.98 -15.57
N GLN A 231 1.15 4.86 -14.67
CA GLN A 231 1.71 5.99 -13.91
C GLN A 231 2.72 6.81 -14.73
N SER A 232 3.39 6.19 -15.70
CA SER A 232 4.35 6.87 -16.56
C SER A 232 3.73 7.59 -17.76
N LEU A 233 2.47 7.25 -18.10
CA LEU A 233 1.77 7.76 -19.26
C LEU A 233 0.70 8.79 -18.88
N THR A 234 0.64 9.88 -19.63
CA THR A 234 -0.43 10.87 -19.50
C THR A 234 -0.99 11.20 -20.88
N ALA A 235 -2.26 10.87 -21.09
CA ALA A 235 -2.99 11.20 -22.31
C ALA A 235 -3.93 12.39 -22.10
N LYS A 236 -3.98 13.29 -23.08
CA LYS A 236 -4.81 14.50 -23.04
C LYS A 236 -5.52 14.72 -24.36
N ILE A 237 -6.77 15.18 -24.31
CA ILE A 237 -7.52 15.72 -25.44
C ILE A 237 -7.75 17.21 -25.21
N GLN A 238 -7.33 18.05 -26.17
CA GLN A 238 -7.45 19.53 -26.06
C GLN A 238 -6.88 20.04 -24.72
N GLY A 239 -5.81 19.40 -24.22
CA GLY A 239 -5.17 19.74 -22.94
C GLY A 239 -5.85 19.17 -21.67
N ASN A 240 -7.01 18.53 -21.78
CA ASN A 240 -7.69 17.86 -20.67
C ASN A 240 -7.24 16.41 -20.58
N VAL A 241 -6.91 15.95 -19.37
CA VAL A 241 -6.49 14.55 -19.13
C VAL A 241 -7.66 13.62 -19.40
N ILE A 242 -7.42 12.56 -20.17
CA ILE A 242 -8.36 11.47 -20.37
C ILE A 242 -8.49 10.74 -19.02
N GLN A 243 -9.71 10.63 -18.53
CA GLN A 243 -9.99 9.93 -17.29
C GLN A 243 -10.05 8.42 -17.53
N GLY A 244 -9.66 7.65 -16.55
CA GLY A 244 -9.62 6.19 -16.62
C GLY A 244 -8.22 5.63 -16.91
N ASN A 245 -8.05 4.35 -16.62
CA ASN A 245 -6.79 3.66 -16.90
C ASN A 245 -6.78 3.18 -18.35
N PRO A 246 -5.64 3.29 -19.04
CA PRO A 246 -5.52 2.73 -20.38
C PRO A 246 -5.55 1.20 -20.32
N TYR A 247 -6.05 0.61 -21.37
CA TYR A 247 -5.86 -0.81 -21.62
C TYR A 247 -4.41 -1.06 -22.06
N VAL A 248 -3.75 -2.06 -21.45
CA VAL A 248 -2.36 -2.41 -21.77
C VAL A 248 -2.27 -3.90 -22.12
N SER A 249 -1.69 -4.24 -23.26
CA SER A 249 -1.47 -5.61 -23.69
C SER A 249 -0.07 -5.83 -24.25
N ASN A 250 0.48 -7.02 -24.07
CA ASN A 250 1.77 -7.38 -24.66
C ASN A 250 1.62 -7.64 -26.16
N ILE A 251 2.56 -7.10 -26.92
CA ILE A 251 2.72 -7.37 -28.36
C ILE A 251 4.13 -7.90 -28.61
N GLU A 252 4.40 -8.36 -29.82
CA GLU A 252 5.75 -8.77 -30.20
C GLU A 252 6.72 -7.57 -30.09
N ASN A 253 7.72 -7.71 -29.23
CA ASN A 253 8.74 -6.68 -28.94
C ASN A 253 8.18 -5.36 -28.35
N GLY A 254 7.15 -5.44 -27.50
CA GLY A 254 6.63 -4.24 -26.87
C GLY A 254 5.28 -4.40 -26.19
N VAL A 255 4.64 -3.28 -25.93
CA VAL A 255 3.27 -3.21 -25.39
C VAL A 255 2.39 -2.31 -26.23
N GLU A 256 1.12 -2.68 -26.34
CA GLU A 256 0.06 -1.83 -26.89
C GLU A 256 -0.73 -1.23 -25.73
N VAL A 257 -0.88 0.09 -25.76
CA VAL A 257 -1.64 0.86 -24.76
C VAL A 257 -2.78 1.55 -25.46
N VAL A 258 -4.02 1.36 -24.99
CA VAL A 258 -5.19 1.96 -25.61
C VAL A 258 -5.89 2.85 -24.61
N TYR A 259 -5.96 4.14 -24.93
CA TYR A 259 -6.78 5.09 -24.18
C TYR A 259 -8.18 5.14 -24.75
N VAL A 260 -9.18 5.22 -23.88
CA VAL A 260 -10.58 5.38 -24.27
C VAL A 260 -11.04 6.77 -23.83
N TRP A 261 -11.55 7.54 -24.78
CA TRP A 261 -12.09 8.86 -24.52
C TRP A 261 -13.59 8.88 -24.81
N ASP A 262 -14.38 9.21 -23.80
CA ASP A 262 -15.80 9.47 -24.00
C ASP A 262 -15.99 10.86 -24.65
N SER A 263 -16.44 10.85 -25.88
CA SER A 263 -16.73 12.04 -26.67
C SER A 263 -18.16 12.55 -26.51
N ALA A 264 -18.97 11.97 -25.59
CA ALA A 264 -20.32 12.41 -25.33
C ALA A 264 -20.34 13.89 -24.92
N GLY A 265 -21.13 14.68 -25.65
CA GLY A 265 -21.24 16.12 -25.40
C GLY A 265 -20.18 16.99 -26.10
N PHE A 266 -19.28 16.42 -26.85
CA PHE A 266 -18.36 17.15 -27.72
C PHE A 266 -18.98 17.34 -29.11
N GLU A 267 -18.75 18.51 -29.72
CA GLU A 267 -19.24 18.83 -31.06
C GLU A 267 -18.35 18.19 -32.11
N SER A 268 -18.91 17.97 -33.32
CA SER A 268 -18.10 17.55 -34.47
C SER A 268 -17.01 18.58 -34.77
N GLY A 269 -15.77 18.14 -35.00
CA GLY A 269 -14.63 19.02 -35.19
C GLY A 269 -13.29 18.31 -35.04
N ASN A 270 -12.22 19.11 -35.10
CA ASN A 270 -10.86 18.57 -34.94
C ASN A 270 -10.41 18.65 -33.48
N TYR A 271 -9.88 17.57 -32.98
CA TYR A 271 -9.38 17.40 -31.63
C TYR A 271 -7.93 16.97 -31.67
N THR A 272 -7.12 17.54 -30.79
CA THR A 272 -5.71 17.15 -30.66
C THR A 272 -5.55 16.22 -29.47
N PHE A 273 -5.13 15.00 -29.74
CA PHE A 273 -4.67 14.03 -28.75
C PHE A 273 -3.19 14.24 -28.49
N ASN A 274 -2.80 14.30 -27.22
CA ASN A 274 -1.40 14.39 -26.80
C ASN A 274 -1.13 13.30 -25.76
N LEU A 275 -0.09 12.51 -26.04
CA LEU A 275 0.45 11.53 -25.11
C LEU A 275 1.83 11.99 -24.63
N THR A 276 2.07 11.92 -23.34
CA THR A 276 3.36 12.18 -22.73
C THR A 276 3.80 10.98 -21.94
N LEU A 277 4.98 10.44 -22.24
CA LEU A 277 5.69 9.45 -21.44
C LEU A 277 6.67 10.21 -20.53
N LEU A 278 6.49 10.11 -19.22
CA LEU A 278 7.39 10.66 -18.20
C LEU A 278 8.05 9.50 -17.47
N PRO A 279 9.38 9.47 -17.38
CA PRO A 279 10.09 8.38 -16.74
C PRO A 279 9.87 8.37 -15.23
N GLN A 280 9.88 7.18 -14.68
CA GLN A 280 9.94 6.93 -13.23
C GLN A 280 11.32 6.34 -12.88
N ASP A 281 11.69 6.38 -11.60
CA ASP A 281 12.89 5.73 -11.05
C ASP A 281 14.22 6.09 -11.71
N GLY A 282 14.37 7.33 -12.15
CA GLY A 282 15.62 7.82 -12.75
C GLY A 282 15.83 7.38 -14.21
N VAL A 283 14.86 6.74 -14.84
CA VAL A 283 14.89 6.44 -16.27
C VAL A 283 14.73 7.73 -17.07
N ASN A 284 15.67 8.05 -17.96
CA ASN A 284 15.66 9.30 -18.74
C ASN A 284 15.00 9.18 -20.11
N ILE A 285 14.20 8.14 -20.35
CA ILE A 285 13.48 7.95 -21.61
C ILE A 285 12.19 8.77 -21.55
N GLN A 286 12.19 9.93 -22.25
CA GLN A 286 11.02 10.79 -22.34
C GLN A 286 10.54 10.83 -23.77
N SER A 287 9.24 10.81 -23.97
CA SER A 287 8.66 10.97 -25.29
C SER A 287 7.34 11.72 -25.23
N GLU A 288 7.01 12.39 -26.34
CA GLU A 288 5.74 13.11 -26.52
C GLU A 288 5.23 12.81 -27.92
N LEU A 289 3.95 12.38 -27.99
CA LEU A 289 3.24 12.12 -29.25
C LEU A 289 2.04 13.06 -29.32
N SER A 290 1.80 13.64 -30.52
CA SER A 290 0.62 14.46 -30.79
C SER A 290 -0.07 13.94 -32.05
N HIS A 291 -1.38 13.80 -32.01
CA HIS A 291 -2.20 13.35 -33.14
C HIS A 291 -3.48 14.20 -33.27
N GLU A 292 -3.87 14.51 -34.51
CA GLU A 292 -5.11 15.22 -34.79
C GLU A 292 -6.20 14.22 -35.17
N LEU A 293 -7.32 14.25 -34.47
CA LEU A 293 -8.51 13.45 -34.68
C LEU A 293 -9.64 14.35 -35.19
N THR A 294 -10.37 13.90 -36.20
CA THR A 294 -11.59 14.56 -36.69
C THR A 294 -12.82 13.74 -36.25
N LEU A 295 -13.71 14.35 -35.46
CA LEU A 295 -15.02 13.78 -35.13
C LEU A 295 -16.05 14.26 -36.16
N ASP A 296 -16.60 13.36 -36.93
CA ASP A 296 -17.56 13.68 -37.99
C ASP A 296 -19.03 13.68 -37.53
N GLY A 297 -19.30 13.35 -36.25
CA GLY A 297 -20.66 13.28 -35.70
C GLY A 297 -21.51 12.16 -36.28
N SER A 298 -20.97 11.28 -37.07
CA SER A 298 -21.61 10.03 -37.50
C SER A 298 -21.11 8.92 -36.60
N SER A 299 -21.99 8.34 -35.81
CA SER A 299 -21.72 7.07 -35.14
C SER A 299 -21.50 6.02 -36.22
N ASP A 300 -20.26 5.79 -36.62
CA ASP A 300 -19.94 4.61 -37.41
C ASP A 300 -20.01 3.44 -36.43
N SER A 301 -21.07 2.63 -36.57
CA SER A 301 -21.20 1.36 -35.87
C SER A 301 -20.31 0.32 -36.56
N GLY A 302 -19.03 0.66 -36.71
CA GLY A 302 -18.01 -0.32 -37.08
C GLY A 302 -17.75 -1.27 -35.95
N ASP A 303 -17.21 -2.44 -36.29
CA ASP A 303 -16.63 -3.33 -35.26
C ASP A 303 -15.55 -2.54 -34.52
N GLY A 304 -15.91 -1.91 -33.39
CA GLY A 304 -14.98 -1.09 -32.62
C GLY A 304 -13.75 -1.89 -32.20
N TRP A 305 -12.71 -1.18 -31.78
CA TRP A 305 -11.47 -1.84 -31.34
C TRP A 305 -11.76 -2.81 -30.18
N TYR A 306 -11.31 -4.03 -30.29
CA TYR A 306 -11.34 -5.03 -29.24
C TYR A 306 -9.96 -5.69 -29.12
N PRO A 307 -9.44 -5.90 -27.90
CA PRO A 307 -8.11 -6.48 -27.72
C PRO A 307 -8.03 -7.90 -28.27
N SER A 308 -7.04 -8.14 -29.12
CA SER A 308 -6.76 -9.46 -29.67
C SER A 308 -5.98 -10.38 -28.73
N SER A 309 -5.45 -9.82 -27.63
CA SER A 309 -4.63 -10.54 -26.66
C SER A 309 -5.03 -10.19 -25.23
N GLU A 310 -4.68 -11.06 -24.28
CA GLU A 310 -4.93 -10.87 -22.86
C GLU A 310 -4.19 -9.64 -22.33
N PRO A 311 -4.89 -8.72 -21.59
CA PRO A 311 -4.24 -7.57 -20.97
C PRO A 311 -3.25 -7.99 -19.90
N VAL A 312 -2.22 -7.17 -19.72
CA VAL A 312 -1.27 -7.35 -18.63
C VAL A 312 -1.88 -6.86 -17.32
N ARG A 313 -1.59 -7.55 -16.23
CA ARG A 313 -2.00 -7.17 -14.87
C ARG A 313 -1.03 -6.20 -14.19
N THR A 314 0.17 -6.06 -14.76
CA THR A 314 1.19 -5.13 -14.28
C THR A 314 0.94 -3.74 -14.85
N GLY A 315 1.22 -2.69 -14.10
CA GLY A 315 1.17 -1.34 -14.67
C GLY A 315 0.31 -0.33 -13.93
N GLY A 316 -0.02 -0.63 -12.68
CA GLY A 316 -0.69 0.32 -11.81
C GLY A 316 -2.12 -0.06 -11.50
N SER A 317 -2.26 -0.80 -10.40
CA SER A 317 -3.55 -1.15 -9.83
C SER A 317 -3.58 -0.74 -8.37
N SER A 318 -4.74 -0.30 -7.89
CA SER A 318 -4.98 -0.11 -6.46
C SER A 318 -5.84 -1.26 -5.91
N LEU A 319 -5.53 -1.65 -4.70
CA LEU A 319 -6.25 -2.66 -3.94
C LEU A 319 -6.66 -2.09 -2.59
N HIS A 320 -7.96 -2.00 -2.35
CA HIS A 320 -8.47 -1.73 -1.00
C HIS A 320 -9.11 -3.00 -0.43
N VAL A 321 -8.61 -3.44 0.72
CA VAL A 321 -9.09 -4.65 1.41
C VAL A 321 -9.81 -4.24 2.69
N GLN A 322 -11.10 -4.52 2.76
CA GLN A 322 -11.89 -4.37 3.97
C GLN A 322 -12.17 -5.75 4.57
N ILE A 323 -11.80 -5.95 5.83
CA ILE A 323 -12.00 -7.21 6.55
C ILE A 323 -12.83 -6.95 7.81
N ASP A 324 -14.03 -7.51 7.85
CA ASP A 324 -14.90 -7.46 9.01
C ASP A 324 -15.06 -8.87 9.61
N VAL A 325 -14.59 -9.05 10.84
CA VAL A 325 -14.68 -10.32 11.58
C VAL A 325 -15.62 -10.16 12.76
N ASN A 326 -16.61 -11.02 12.84
CA ASN A 326 -17.54 -11.08 13.94
C ASN A 326 -17.42 -12.43 14.67
N GLN A 327 -17.24 -12.39 15.96
CA GLN A 327 -17.28 -13.59 16.77
C GLN A 327 -18.73 -13.91 17.13
N VAL A 328 -19.25 -15.02 16.61
CA VAL A 328 -20.59 -15.54 16.89
C VAL A 328 -20.44 -16.90 17.53
N ASP A 329 -20.78 -17.01 18.82
CA ASP A 329 -20.59 -18.21 19.63
C ASP A 329 -19.16 -18.76 19.57
N ASP A 330 -18.96 -19.95 19.00
CA ASP A 330 -17.68 -20.64 18.82
C ASP A 330 -17.09 -20.46 17.40
N ARG A 331 -17.63 -19.53 16.61
CA ARG A 331 -17.19 -19.27 15.23
C ARG A 331 -16.74 -17.83 15.02
N LEU A 332 -15.86 -17.67 14.06
CA LEU A 332 -15.47 -16.39 13.48
C LEU A 332 -16.13 -16.29 12.12
N GLU A 333 -17.07 -15.37 11.98
CA GLU A 333 -17.64 -15.01 10.69
C GLU A 333 -16.80 -13.86 10.11
N ARG A 334 -16.15 -14.12 8.98
CA ARG A 334 -15.30 -13.16 8.29
C ARG A 334 -15.95 -12.74 6.99
N THR A 335 -15.96 -11.45 6.74
CA THR A 335 -16.32 -10.85 5.46
C THR A 335 -15.11 -10.08 4.97
N SER A 336 -14.52 -10.51 3.87
CA SER A 336 -13.42 -9.84 3.19
C SER A 336 -13.96 -9.24 1.90
N THR A 337 -13.83 -7.93 1.73
CA THR A 337 -14.21 -7.21 0.52
C THR A 337 -12.95 -6.68 -0.12
N LEU A 338 -12.72 -7.07 -1.36
CA LEU A 338 -11.63 -6.60 -2.21
C LEU A 338 -12.21 -5.57 -3.17
N GLU A 339 -11.72 -4.35 -3.14
CA GLU A 339 -11.99 -3.31 -4.13
C GLU A 339 -10.76 -3.19 -5.00
N ILE A 340 -10.94 -3.44 -6.29
CA ILE A 340 -9.86 -3.59 -7.27
C ILE A 340 -10.04 -2.54 -8.36
N GLU A 341 -9.01 -1.75 -8.61
CA GLU A 341 -8.98 -0.76 -9.69
C GLU A 341 -7.74 -0.95 -10.56
N GLY A 342 -7.76 -0.33 -11.74
CA GLY A 342 -6.61 -0.28 -12.64
C GLY A 342 -6.46 -1.51 -13.53
N ALA A 343 -5.22 -1.85 -13.88
CA ALA A 343 -4.90 -2.89 -14.85
C ALA A 343 -5.49 -4.27 -14.48
N VAL A 344 -5.50 -4.62 -13.19
CA VAL A 344 -6.08 -5.89 -12.71
C VAL A 344 -7.59 -5.90 -12.89
N ALA A 345 -8.29 -4.79 -12.66
CA ALA A 345 -9.73 -4.70 -12.89
C ALA A 345 -10.07 -4.84 -14.39
N THR A 346 -9.31 -4.16 -15.24
CA THR A 346 -9.46 -4.28 -16.70
C THR A 346 -9.20 -5.71 -17.18
N TRP A 347 -8.14 -6.35 -16.69
CA TRP A 347 -7.84 -7.75 -17.00
C TRP A 347 -8.97 -8.69 -16.57
N LEU A 348 -9.55 -8.45 -15.39
CA LEU A 348 -10.64 -9.28 -14.86
C LEU A 348 -11.90 -9.16 -15.72
N ARG A 349 -12.30 -7.94 -16.10
CA ARG A 349 -13.45 -7.70 -16.99
C ARG A 349 -13.25 -8.31 -18.37
N TRP A 350 -12.07 -8.06 -18.97
CA TRP A 350 -11.73 -8.62 -20.26
C TRP A 350 -11.78 -10.16 -20.23
N GLY A 351 -11.25 -10.77 -19.18
CA GLY A 351 -11.27 -12.20 -19.01
C GLY A 351 -12.69 -12.76 -18.90
N LEU A 352 -13.57 -12.10 -18.14
CA LEU A 352 -14.97 -12.49 -18.00
C LEU A 352 -15.69 -12.46 -19.35
N ASP A 353 -15.57 -11.37 -20.10
CA ASP A 353 -16.13 -11.21 -21.45
C ASP A 353 -15.57 -12.22 -22.47
N ASN A 354 -14.43 -12.83 -22.18
CA ASN A 354 -13.77 -13.82 -23.01
C ASN A 354 -13.90 -15.28 -22.50
N ILE A 355 -14.74 -15.54 -21.51
CA ILE A 355 -15.02 -16.92 -21.09
C ILE A 355 -15.62 -17.69 -22.26
N GLY A 356 -15.02 -18.84 -22.63
CA GLY A 356 -15.46 -19.68 -23.74
C GLY A 356 -14.96 -19.25 -25.13
N ASN A 357 -14.13 -18.20 -25.22
CA ASN A 357 -13.54 -17.79 -26.48
C ASN A 357 -12.35 -18.70 -26.85
N GLU A 358 -12.60 -19.71 -27.69
CA GLU A 358 -11.57 -20.67 -28.16
C GLU A 358 -10.54 -20.05 -29.11
N SER A 359 -10.83 -18.85 -29.67
CA SER A 359 -9.95 -18.20 -30.65
C SER A 359 -8.73 -17.51 -30.01
N LEU A 360 -8.78 -17.28 -28.70
CA LEU A 360 -7.68 -16.68 -27.98
C LEU A 360 -6.59 -17.72 -27.67
N ASP A 361 -5.36 -17.41 -28.06
CA ASP A 361 -4.18 -18.21 -27.68
C ASP A 361 -3.71 -17.84 -26.27
N SER A 362 -4.62 -17.93 -25.30
CA SER A 362 -4.35 -17.65 -23.91
C SER A 362 -4.13 -18.96 -23.14
N THR A 363 -3.05 -19.01 -22.36
CA THR A 363 -2.81 -20.08 -21.38
C THR A 363 -3.43 -19.74 -20.04
N SER A 364 -4.21 -18.66 -19.96
CA SER A 364 -4.69 -18.08 -18.72
C SER A 364 -5.82 -18.88 -18.08
N TRP A 365 -6.02 -18.57 -16.84
CA TRP A 365 -7.02 -19.13 -15.91
C TRP A 365 -8.48 -19.13 -16.47
N TRP A 366 -8.84 -18.21 -17.36
CA TRP A 366 -10.18 -18.11 -17.99
C TRP A 366 -10.62 -19.37 -18.73
N ARG A 367 -9.68 -20.16 -19.25
CA ARG A 367 -9.97 -21.45 -19.90
C ARG A 367 -10.45 -22.51 -18.92
N GLU A 368 -10.06 -22.42 -17.64
CA GLU A 368 -10.52 -23.35 -16.61
C GLU A 368 -12.01 -23.15 -16.28
N LEU A 369 -12.55 -21.95 -16.56
CA LEU A 369 -13.97 -21.64 -16.39
C LEU A 369 -14.87 -22.22 -17.48
N ASP A 370 -14.31 -22.63 -18.62
CA ASP A 370 -15.04 -23.18 -19.75
C ASP A 370 -15.11 -24.73 -19.70
N VAL A 371 -15.69 -25.28 -18.64
CA VAL A 371 -15.74 -26.73 -18.45
C VAL A 371 -16.88 -27.42 -19.24
N SER A 372 -17.87 -26.71 -19.80
CA SER A 372 -19.07 -27.30 -20.33
C SER A 372 -19.36 -27.09 -21.81
N GLY A 373 -18.62 -26.23 -22.51
CA GLY A 373 -18.89 -25.94 -23.93
C GLY A 373 -20.26 -25.30 -24.22
N ASP A 374 -21.00 -24.94 -23.17
CA ASP A 374 -22.23 -24.19 -23.33
C ASP A 374 -21.90 -22.71 -23.49
N ILE A 375 -22.38 -22.13 -24.57
CA ILE A 375 -22.20 -20.72 -24.88
C ILE A 375 -22.72 -19.87 -23.73
N VAL A 376 -21.89 -18.96 -23.26
CA VAL A 376 -22.21 -18.03 -22.22
C VAL A 376 -22.93 -16.85 -22.84
N GLY A 377 -24.15 -16.61 -22.41
CA GLY A 377 -24.97 -15.49 -22.87
C GLY A 377 -25.66 -15.66 -24.22
N SER A 378 -26.68 -14.85 -24.48
CA SER A 378 -27.45 -14.84 -25.73
C SER A 378 -26.72 -14.12 -26.87
N ASP A 379 -25.78 -13.26 -26.54
CA ASP A 379 -25.11 -12.32 -27.48
C ASP A 379 -23.68 -12.77 -27.82
N GLY A 380 -23.21 -13.88 -27.21
CA GLY A 380 -21.88 -14.43 -27.44
C GLY A 380 -20.82 -13.83 -26.50
N HIS A 381 -19.66 -14.48 -26.42
CA HIS A 381 -18.47 -13.95 -25.74
C HIS A 381 -17.83 -12.87 -26.59
N ASN A 382 -17.03 -11.99 -25.98
CA ASN A 382 -16.28 -10.95 -26.65
C ASN A 382 -17.21 -9.88 -27.28
N ASN A 383 -18.29 -9.56 -26.57
CA ASN A 383 -19.26 -8.57 -27.00
C ASN A 383 -19.07 -7.21 -26.35
N ARG A 384 -17.99 -7.01 -25.54
CA ARG A 384 -17.61 -5.82 -24.77
C ARG A 384 -18.43 -5.57 -23.50
N GLU A 385 -19.32 -6.46 -23.20
CA GLU A 385 -20.12 -6.40 -21.97
C GLU A 385 -19.96 -7.71 -21.21
N VAL A 386 -19.73 -7.61 -19.92
CA VAL A 386 -19.72 -8.79 -19.04
C VAL A 386 -21.15 -9.15 -18.68
N ASP A 387 -21.63 -10.25 -19.22
CA ASP A 387 -22.95 -10.76 -18.96
C ASP A 387 -23.09 -11.35 -17.54
N ASN A 388 -24.31 -11.34 -17.00
CA ASN A 388 -24.58 -11.97 -15.71
C ASN A 388 -24.25 -13.48 -15.71
N SER A 389 -24.36 -14.16 -16.86
CA SER A 389 -24.02 -15.57 -16.99
C SER A 389 -22.53 -15.84 -16.89
N GLU A 390 -21.70 -14.93 -17.37
CA GLU A 390 -20.23 -14.99 -17.24
C GLU A 390 -19.82 -14.74 -15.79
N LEU A 391 -20.44 -13.75 -15.16
CA LEU A 391 -20.22 -13.45 -13.75
C LEU A 391 -20.67 -14.62 -12.85
N GLU A 392 -21.83 -15.22 -13.10
CA GLU A 392 -22.31 -16.40 -12.37
C GLU A 392 -21.37 -17.61 -12.52
N ARG A 393 -20.73 -17.78 -13.66
CA ARG A 393 -19.73 -18.85 -13.85
C ARG A 393 -18.51 -18.64 -12.97
N LEU A 394 -17.97 -17.41 -12.94
CA LEU A 394 -16.89 -17.07 -12.03
C LEU A 394 -17.28 -17.37 -10.58
N VAL A 395 -18.42 -16.83 -10.14
CA VAL A 395 -18.90 -17.00 -8.76
C VAL A 395 -19.09 -18.47 -8.42
N ASN A 396 -19.72 -19.26 -9.31
CA ASN A 396 -19.94 -20.69 -9.11
C ASN A 396 -18.63 -21.48 -9.05
N HIS A 397 -17.65 -21.13 -9.90
CA HIS A 397 -16.33 -21.75 -9.88
C HIS A 397 -15.63 -21.48 -8.55
N LEU A 398 -15.56 -20.21 -8.13
CA LEU A 398 -14.89 -19.83 -6.89
C LEU A 398 -15.59 -20.37 -5.62
N THR A 399 -16.92 -20.46 -5.65
CA THR A 399 -17.70 -20.98 -4.49
C THR A 399 -17.66 -22.50 -4.41
N GLY A 400 -17.52 -23.17 -5.56
CA GLY A 400 -17.60 -24.63 -5.68
C GLY A 400 -16.39 -25.38 -5.12
N SER A 401 -15.24 -24.72 -4.99
CA SER A 401 -14.00 -25.37 -4.58
C SER A 401 -13.06 -24.39 -3.87
N GLY A 402 -12.65 -24.75 -2.65
CA GLY A 402 -11.64 -23.97 -1.91
C GLY A 402 -10.30 -23.87 -2.65
N ARG A 403 -9.98 -24.89 -3.46
CA ARG A 403 -8.78 -24.87 -4.30
C ARG A 403 -8.86 -23.82 -5.40
N ASP A 404 -10.00 -23.73 -6.08
CA ASP A 404 -10.15 -22.81 -7.20
C ASP A 404 -10.16 -21.36 -6.70
N LEU A 405 -10.76 -21.10 -5.53
CA LEU A 405 -10.66 -19.81 -4.85
C LEU A 405 -9.21 -19.47 -4.44
N ALA A 406 -8.47 -20.45 -3.90
CA ALA A 406 -7.07 -20.26 -3.56
C ALA A 406 -6.24 -19.95 -4.81
N ASP A 407 -6.39 -20.72 -5.88
CA ASP A 407 -5.68 -20.48 -7.14
C ASP A 407 -6.04 -19.11 -7.74
N PHE A 408 -7.27 -18.64 -7.61
CA PHE A 408 -7.67 -17.31 -8.03
C PHE A 408 -6.99 -16.21 -7.21
N LEU A 409 -7.06 -16.28 -5.89
CA LEU A 409 -6.44 -15.29 -5.03
C LEU A 409 -4.91 -15.30 -5.20
N ASP A 410 -4.30 -16.49 -5.17
CA ASP A 410 -2.85 -16.65 -5.15
C ASP A 410 -2.20 -16.37 -6.52
N ARG A 411 -2.78 -16.83 -7.61
CA ARG A 411 -2.17 -16.73 -8.94
C ARG A 411 -2.74 -15.61 -9.78
N ALA A 412 -4.07 -15.42 -9.74
CA ALA A 412 -4.68 -14.40 -10.56
C ALA A 412 -4.50 -13.00 -9.96
N LEU A 413 -4.66 -12.86 -8.63
CA LEU A 413 -4.58 -11.60 -7.93
C LEU A 413 -3.28 -11.39 -7.15
N ALA A 414 -2.40 -12.38 -7.07
CA ALA A 414 -1.16 -12.35 -6.29
C ALA A 414 -1.37 -11.99 -4.80
N LEU A 415 -2.45 -12.54 -4.23
CA LEU A 415 -2.80 -12.39 -2.82
C LEU A 415 -2.59 -13.70 -2.07
N GLU A 416 -2.29 -13.63 -0.79
CA GLU A 416 -2.23 -14.81 0.10
C GLU A 416 -3.66 -15.21 0.50
N SER A 417 -4.15 -16.32 -0.05
CA SER A 417 -5.53 -16.78 0.17
C SER A 417 -5.83 -16.98 1.66
N ASN A 418 -4.92 -17.58 2.42
CA ASN A 418 -5.08 -17.80 3.85
C ASN A 418 -5.26 -16.49 4.63
N ALA A 419 -4.52 -15.44 4.26
CA ALA A 419 -4.60 -14.14 4.90
C ALA A 419 -5.94 -13.44 4.59
N ILE A 420 -6.44 -13.56 3.37
CA ILE A 420 -7.73 -12.99 2.96
C ILE A 420 -8.90 -13.74 3.62
N LEU A 421 -8.85 -15.07 3.62
CA LEU A 421 -9.94 -15.92 4.10
C LEU A 421 -9.92 -16.13 5.63
N GLY A 422 -8.76 -15.93 6.26
CA GLY A 422 -8.55 -16.16 7.69
C GLY A 422 -8.47 -17.64 8.06
N GLY A 423 -8.15 -18.51 7.10
CA GLY A 423 -7.99 -19.94 7.29
C GLY A 423 -7.64 -20.63 5.97
N ASP A 424 -7.32 -21.93 6.06
CA ASP A 424 -7.00 -22.73 4.87
C ASP A 424 -8.25 -22.83 3.97
N PRO A 425 -8.18 -22.44 2.69
CA PRO A 425 -9.28 -22.53 1.73
C PRO A 425 -9.91 -23.93 1.65
N PHE A 426 -9.13 -24.99 1.83
CA PHE A 426 -9.62 -26.37 1.82
C PHE A 426 -10.52 -26.70 3.01
N ASP A 427 -10.24 -26.12 4.17
CA ASP A 427 -11.04 -26.32 5.39
C ASP A 427 -12.34 -25.49 5.37
N LEU A 428 -12.42 -24.50 4.47
CA LEU A 428 -13.57 -23.60 4.31
C LEU A 428 -14.55 -24.06 3.23
N GLU A 429 -14.26 -25.16 2.53
CA GLU A 429 -15.12 -25.69 1.47
C GLU A 429 -16.55 -25.95 1.96
N GLY A 430 -17.53 -25.40 1.27
CA GLY A 430 -18.95 -25.44 1.67
C GLY A 430 -19.39 -24.40 2.72
N ALA A 431 -18.47 -23.61 3.26
CA ALA A 431 -18.76 -22.49 4.15
C ALA A 431 -18.45 -21.11 3.50
N LEU A 432 -18.17 -21.11 2.22
CA LEU A 432 -17.83 -19.92 1.43
C LEU A 432 -19.08 -19.37 0.73
N ASP A 433 -19.23 -18.05 0.75
CA ASP A 433 -20.21 -17.31 -0.03
C ASP A 433 -19.49 -16.14 -0.70
N ILE A 434 -19.58 -16.06 -2.03
CA ILE A 434 -18.84 -15.09 -2.84
C ILE A 434 -19.83 -14.28 -3.67
N ASP A 435 -19.64 -12.98 -3.65
CA ASP A 435 -20.41 -12.01 -4.40
C ASP A 435 -19.45 -11.08 -5.15
N VAL A 436 -19.69 -10.88 -6.43
CA VAL A 436 -18.84 -10.02 -7.27
C VAL A 436 -19.71 -8.94 -7.91
N ASP A 437 -19.34 -7.69 -7.72
CA ASP A 437 -20.02 -6.53 -8.28
C ASP A 437 -19.03 -5.72 -9.16
N LEU A 438 -19.35 -5.64 -10.43
CA LEU A 438 -18.53 -4.94 -11.42
C LEU A 438 -18.85 -3.44 -11.51
N GLN A 439 -19.89 -2.96 -10.85
CA GLN A 439 -20.44 -1.60 -10.93
C GLN A 439 -20.90 -1.20 -12.35
N ASN A 440 -20.26 -1.70 -13.38
CA ASN A 440 -20.59 -1.52 -14.78
C ASN A 440 -20.28 -2.82 -15.55
N GLN A 441 -21.14 -3.15 -16.51
CA GLN A 441 -20.98 -4.34 -17.34
C GLN A 441 -19.98 -4.14 -18.49
N ASN A 442 -19.64 -2.90 -18.83
CA ASN A 442 -18.66 -2.61 -19.89
C ASN A 442 -17.29 -3.22 -19.56
N SER A 443 -16.73 -4.03 -20.47
CA SER A 443 -15.43 -4.67 -20.33
C SER A 443 -14.26 -3.68 -20.20
N PHE A 444 -14.47 -2.43 -20.59
CA PHE A 444 -13.47 -1.35 -20.51
C PHE A 444 -13.81 -0.27 -19.47
N GLY A 445 -14.85 -0.49 -18.65
CA GLY A 445 -15.25 0.47 -17.62
C GLY A 445 -14.11 0.76 -16.64
N PRO A 446 -13.94 2.04 -16.25
CA PRO A 446 -12.92 2.44 -15.27
C PRO A 446 -13.35 2.18 -13.82
N GLU A 447 -14.58 1.74 -13.62
CA GLU A 447 -15.16 1.57 -12.29
C GLU A 447 -14.45 0.44 -11.53
N PRO A 448 -14.40 0.51 -10.19
CA PRO A 448 -13.83 -0.55 -9.36
C PRO A 448 -14.64 -1.85 -9.45
N ILE A 449 -13.96 -2.97 -9.23
CA ILE A 449 -14.58 -4.29 -9.05
C ILE A 449 -14.58 -4.62 -7.57
N PHE A 450 -15.74 -5.02 -7.05
CA PHE A 450 -15.86 -5.46 -5.67
C PHE A 450 -16.03 -6.98 -5.60
N ILE A 451 -15.12 -7.66 -4.90
CA ILE A 451 -15.24 -9.10 -4.63
C ILE A 451 -15.44 -9.26 -3.13
N LYS A 452 -16.60 -9.73 -2.75
CA LYS A 452 -16.97 -9.94 -1.36
C LYS A 452 -16.99 -11.44 -1.04
N ILE A 453 -16.13 -11.85 -0.12
CA ILE A 453 -15.97 -13.23 0.28
C ILE A 453 -16.39 -13.34 1.75
N ARG A 454 -17.35 -14.21 2.03
CA ARG A 454 -17.76 -14.56 3.38
C ARG A 454 -17.27 -15.96 3.72
N SER A 455 -16.62 -16.09 4.86
CA SER A 455 -16.12 -17.35 5.38
C SER A 455 -16.49 -17.51 6.86
N SER A 456 -16.58 -18.75 7.33
CA SER A 456 -16.87 -19.06 8.72
C SER A 456 -15.92 -20.14 9.22
N THR A 457 -15.08 -19.79 10.21
CA THR A 457 -14.12 -20.71 10.82
C THR A 457 -14.50 -21.02 12.26
N VAL A 458 -14.20 -22.23 12.73
CA VAL A 458 -14.37 -22.59 14.13
C VAL A 458 -13.25 -21.94 14.97
N LEU A 459 -13.62 -21.26 16.04
CA LEU A 459 -12.67 -20.66 16.95
C LEU A 459 -12.01 -21.75 17.82
N GLU A 460 -10.78 -22.08 17.49
CA GLU A 460 -9.99 -22.99 18.30
C GLU A 460 -9.49 -22.32 19.61
N PRO A 461 -9.32 -23.12 20.69
CA PRO A 461 -8.72 -22.60 21.92
C PRO A 461 -7.26 -22.17 21.67
N GLY A 462 -6.96 -20.92 21.91
CA GLY A 462 -5.63 -20.36 21.73
C GLY A 462 -5.63 -19.01 21.01
N SER A 463 -4.46 -18.58 20.58
CA SER A 463 -4.34 -17.38 19.77
C SER A 463 -4.59 -17.71 18.30
N PHE A 464 -5.30 -16.84 17.59
CA PHE A 464 -5.49 -16.93 16.15
C PHE A 464 -4.95 -15.69 15.45
N VAL A 465 -4.60 -15.85 14.18
CA VAL A 465 -4.17 -14.74 13.33
C VAL A 465 -5.40 -13.98 12.88
N PHE A 466 -5.51 -12.72 13.25
CA PHE A 466 -6.60 -11.86 12.82
C PHE A 466 -6.36 -11.37 11.39
N ILE A 467 -5.19 -10.80 11.15
CA ILE A 467 -4.70 -10.38 9.83
C ILE A 467 -3.19 -10.56 9.77
N GLU A 468 -2.70 -10.79 8.56
CA GLU A 468 -1.27 -10.84 8.25
C GLU A 468 -1.05 -10.34 6.82
N THR A 469 0.21 -10.22 6.41
CA THR A 469 0.60 -9.82 5.05
C THR A 469 -0.15 -10.66 4.03
N PHE A 470 -0.87 -9.99 3.12
CA PHE A 470 -1.72 -10.64 2.13
C PHE A 470 -1.30 -10.39 0.68
N VAL A 471 -0.34 -9.50 0.44
CA VAL A 471 0.21 -9.28 -0.90
C VAL A 471 1.48 -10.10 -1.07
N ARG A 472 1.51 -10.97 -2.07
CA ARG A 472 2.70 -11.76 -2.39
C ARG A 472 3.81 -10.90 -2.96
N SER A 473 5.03 -11.13 -2.50
CA SER A 473 6.22 -10.53 -3.10
C SER A 473 6.48 -11.16 -4.46
N GLN A 474 6.27 -10.38 -5.53
CA GLN A 474 6.56 -10.81 -6.91
C GLN A 474 7.58 -9.89 -7.55
N SER A 475 8.30 -10.40 -8.56
CA SER A 475 9.26 -9.61 -9.34
C SER A 475 8.61 -8.47 -10.14
N LYS A 476 7.33 -8.65 -10.57
CA LYS A 476 6.48 -7.60 -11.16
C LYS A 476 5.28 -7.45 -10.23
N THR A 477 5.07 -6.24 -9.72
CA THR A 477 3.97 -5.96 -8.80
C THR A 477 2.70 -5.64 -9.60
N TYR A 478 1.60 -6.33 -9.29
CA TYR A 478 0.28 -5.95 -9.80
C TYR A 478 -0.25 -4.72 -9.06
N TRP A 479 0.08 -4.61 -7.78
CA TRP A 479 -0.44 -3.61 -6.86
C TRP A 479 0.59 -2.50 -6.61
N THR A 480 0.24 -1.27 -6.98
CA THR A 480 1.05 -0.06 -6.73
C THR A 480 0.58 0.68 -5.49
N GLU A 481 -0.69 0.55 -5.14
CA GLU A 481 -1.27 1.09 -3.93
C GLU A 481 -2.07 0.00 -3.23
N VAL A 482 -1.82 -0.20 -1.94
CA VAL A 482 -2.54 -1.18 -1.12
C VAL A 482 -3.02 -0.52 0.15
N SER A 483 -4.32 -0.62 0.43
CA SER A 483 -4.92 -0.15 1.67
C SER A 483 -5.71 -1.26 2.36
N LEU A 484 -5.72 -1.22 3.69
CA LEU A 484 -6.42 -2.17 4.53
C LEU A 484 -7.23 -1.45 5.60
N ASP A 485 -8.49 -1.86 5.74
CA ASP A 485 -9.33 -1.57 6.89
C ASP A 485 -9.86 -2.87 7.48
N ALA A 486 -9.33 -3.27 8.64
CA ALA A 486 -9.76 -4.48 9.31
C ALA A 486 -10.42 -4.19 10.66
N SER A 487 -11.53 -4.83 10.92
CA SER A 487 -12.26 -4.75 12.19
C SER A 487 -12.62 -6.13 12.73
N LEU A 488 -12.45 -6.33 14.03
CA LEU A 488 -12.92 -7.51 14.73
C LEU A 488 -13.86 -7.09 15.86
N SER A 489 -15.04 -7.67 15.90
CA SER A 489 -16.04 -7.49 16.96
C SER A 489 -16.23 -8.79 17.73
N THR A 490 -16.21 -8.74 19.06
CA THR A 490 -16.41 -9.92 19.90
C THR A 490 -17.84 -10.00 20.46
N ASN A 491 -18.24 -11.20 20.81
CA ASN A 491 -19.46 -11.41 21.59
C ASN A 491 -19.34 -10.72 22.97
N PRO A 492 -20.37 -10.04 23.47
CA PRO A 492 -20.36 -9.37 24.76
C PRO A 492 -19.96 -10.25 25.95
N LEU A 493 -20.12 -11.56 25.86
CA LEU A 493 -19.76 -12.52 26.91
C LEU A 493 -18.35 -13.09 26.78
N GLN A 494 -17.79 -12.97 25.57
CA GLN A 494 -16.45 -13.45 25.23
C GLN A 494 -15.61 -12.22 24.89
N GLY A 495 -14.52 -12.02 25.61
CA GLY A 495 -13.64 -10.87 25.42
C GLY A 495 -12.32 -11.26 24.78
N ILE A 496 -11.48 -10.26 24.60
CA ILE A 496 -10.10 -10.41 24.15
C ILE A 496 -9.17 -10.30 25.35
N SER A 497 -8.31 -11.31 25.54
CA SER A 497 -7.32 -11.28 26.59
C SER A 497 -6.05 -10.55 26.20
N ASN A 498 -5.66 -10.61 24.91
CA ASN A 498 -4.48 -9.94 24.39
C ASN A 498 -4.59 -9.71 22.88
N VAL A 499 -4.06 -8.58 22.43
CA VAL A 499 -3.81 -8.25 21.03
C VAL A 499 -2.31 -8.04 20.88
N TYR A 500 -1.69 -8.78 20.00
CA TYR A 500 -0.28 -8.65 19.66
C TYR A 500 -0.16 -8.21 18.20
N SER A 501 0.48 -7.09 17.97
CA SER A 501 0.72 -6.52 16.64
C SER A 501 2.20 -6.45 16.39
N GLU A 502 2.63 -6.90 15.20
CA GLU A 502 3.98 -6.88 14.70
C GLU A 502 4.00 -6.01 13.44
N GLU A 503 4.86 -5.01 13.43
CA GLU A 503 5.08 -4.02 12.36
C GLU A 503 3.83 -3.20 11.93
N ILE A 504 2.72 -3.27 12.67
CA ILE A 504 1.49 -2.52 12.37
C ILE A 504 0.79 -2.04 13.64
N ASP A 505 0.19 -0.85 13.60
CA ASP A 505 -0.56 -0.30 14.70
C ASP A 505 -1.99 -0.86 14.77
N SER A 506 -2.36 -1.45 15.89
CA SER A 506 -3.73 -1.89 16.18
C SER A 506 -4.38 -1.07 17.28
N LYS A 507 -5.65 -0.76 17.12
CA LYS A 507 -6.47 -0.05 18.11
C LYS A 507 -7.47 -1.01 18.74
N HIS A 508 -7.26 -1.33 20.02
CA HIS A 508 -8.19 -2.15 20.81
C HIS A 508 -9.03 -1.23 21.68
N LEU A 509 -10.33 -1.23 21.48
CA LEU A 509 -11.28 -0.33 22.14
C LEU A 509 -12.48 -1.09 22.70
N ARG A 510 -12.95 -0.68 23.90
CA ARG A 510 -14.22 -1.12 24.49
C ARG A 510 -15.17 0.06 24.64
N VAL A 511 -16.36 -0.07 24.05
CA VAL A 511 -17.41 0.94 24.18
C VAL A 511 -18.69 0.27 24.72
N GLY A 512 -18.98 0.50 26.00
CA GLY A 512 -20.07 -0.19 26.68
C GLY A 512 -19.83 -1.71 26.72
N ILE A 513 -20.70 -2.50 26.10
CA ILE A 513 -20.58 -3.95 26.00
C ILE A 513 -19.94 -4.44 24.70
N ALA A 514 -19.60 -3.53 23.82
CA ALA A 514 -18.93 -3.84 22.55
C ALA A 514 -17.41 -3.74 22.72
N GLU A 515 -16.69 -4.72 22.19
CA GLU A 515 -15.24 -4.75 22.15
C GLU A 515 -14.80 -4.92 20.70
N ASN A 516 -13.96 -4.01 20.22
CA ASN A 516 -13.49 -3.97 18.84
C ASN A 516 -11.97 -3.84 18.78
N VAL A 517 -11.38 -4.56 17.85
CA VAL A 517 -10.00 -4.35 17.40
C VAL A 517 -10.05 -3.80 15.97
N ARG A 518 -9.32 -2.74 15.70
CA ARG A 518 -9.22 -2.14 14.36
C ARG A 518 -7.78 -2.00 13.94
N VAL A 519 -7.54 -2.25 12.68
CA VAL A 519 -6.25 -2.06 12.03
C VAL A 519 -6.51 -1.37 10.70
N SER A 520 -5.77 -0.33 10.39
CA SER A 520 -5.86 0.36 9.10
C SER A 520 -4.49 0.86 8.68
N PHE A 521 -4.17 0.71 7.42
CA PHE A 521 -2.99 1.30 6.81
C PHE A 521 -3.22 1.56 5.32
N THR A 522 -2.36 2.39 4.74
CA THR A 522 -2.24 2.60 3.30
C THR A 522 -0.75 2.60 2.98
N SER A 523 -0.35 1.91 1.94
CA SER A 523 1.02 1.83 1.48
C SER A 523 1.08 2.06 -0.03
N ASP A 524 1.92 3.01 -0.45
CA ASP A 524 2.23 3.30 -1.85
C ASP A 524 3.50 2.56 -2.30
N GLU A 525 4.11 1.80 -1.39
CA GLU A 525 5.33 1.04 -1.61
C GLU A 525 5.11 -0.43 -1.23
N ARG A 526 6.15 -1.25 -1.43
CA ARG A 526 6.15 -2.65 -1.00
C ARG A 526 5.76 -2.76 0.48
N MET A 527 4.76 -3.57 0.75
CA MET A 527 4.33 -3.88 2.11
C MET A 527 5.42 -4.66 2.87
N ASP A 528 5.81 -4.15 4.03
CA ASP A 528 6.58 -4.92 5.00
C ASP A 528 5.72 -6.05 5.60
N ASP A 529 6.36 -7.13 6.02
CA ASP A 529 5.65 -8.24 6.65
C ASP A 529 5.05 -7.78 7.97
N PHE A 530 3.74 -7.89 8.11
CA PHE A 530 3.03 -7.57 9.33
C PHE A 530 2.14 -8.71 9.80
N ARG A 531 1.84 -8.74 11.08
CA ARG A 531 0.95 -9.75 11.67
C ARG A 531 0.23 -9.21 12.90
N VAL A 532 -1.07 -9.48 12.98
CA VAL A 532 -1.87 -9.19 14.16
C VAL A 532 -2.52 -10.48 14.67
N THR A 533 -2.15 -10.84 15.90
CA THR A 533 -2.62 -12.05 16.57
C THR A 533 -3.51 -11.69 17.74
N ILE A 534 -4.64 -12.34 17.83
CA ILE A 534 -5.62 -12.13 18.91
C ILE A 534 -5.73 -13.39 19.74
N THR A 535 -5.70 -13.19 21.05
CA THR A 535 -5.95 -14.25 22.03
C THR A 535 -7.32 -14.03 22.64
N PRO A 536 -8.32 -14.87 22.35
CA PRO A 536 -9.62 -14.82 23.00
C PRO A 536 -9.48 -15.03 24.50
N ALA A 537 -10.39 -14.48 25.25
CA ALA A 537 -10.43 -14.70 26.68
C ALA A 537 -10.99 -16.09 26.99
N THR A 538 -10.29 -16.82 27.85
CA THR A 538 -10.74 -18.13 28.33
C THR A 538 -11.71 -18.02 29.54
N SER A 539 -11.81 -16.83 30.12
CA SER A 539 -12.64 -16.56 31.30
C SER A 539 -13.79 -15.62 30.96
N PHE A 540 -14.99 -15.98 31.36
CA PHE A 540 -16.17 -15.11 31.24
C PHE A 540 -16.01 -13.75 31.97
N VAL A 541 -15.06 -13.64 32.91
CA VAL A 541 -14.75 -12.38 33.61
C VAL A 541 -14.09 -11.37 32.67
N ASP A 542 -13.40 -11.84 31.65
CA ASP A 542 -12.74 -10.99 30.69
C ASP A 542 -13.69 -10.46 29.60
N GLY A 543 -14.93 -10.97 29.53
CA GLY A 543 -15.94 -10.46 28.62
C GLY A 543 -16.33 -9.02 28.92
N PRO A 544 -16.58 -8.19 27.89
CA PRO A 544 -16.89 -6.76 28.05
C PRO A 544 -18.16 -6.55 28.91
N LEU A 545 -19.20 -7.38 28.77
CA LEU A 545 -20.41 -7.28 29.56
C LEU A 545 -20.15 -7.55 31.04
N THR A 546 -19.51 -8.69 31.34
CA THR A 546 -19.20 -9.09 32.74
C THR A 546 -18.17 -8.17 33.34
N GLY A 547 -17.16 -7.76 32.59
CA GLY A 547 -16.16 -6.80 33.03
C GLY A 547 -16.76 -5.43 33.38
N LEU A 548 -17.63 -4.90 32.52
CA LEU A 548 -18.35 -3.65 32.79
C LEU A 548 -19.18 -3.75 34.05
N PHE A 549 -19.92 -4.86 34.25
CA PHE A 549 -20.73 -5.10 35.43
C PHE A 549 -19.87 -5.14 36.71
N LEU A 550 -18.72 -5.82 36.67
CA LEU A 550 -17.80 -5.87 37.80
C LEU A 550 -17.17 -4.50 38.09
N VAL A 551 -16.78 -3.75 37.09
CA VAL A 551 -16.28 -2.37 37.24
C VAL A 551 -17.34 -1.48 37.89
N LEU A 552 -18.60 -1.59 37.45
CA LEU A 552 -19.71 -0.84 38.06
C LEU A 552 -19.94 -1.24 39.51
N ILE A 553 -19.88 -2.53 39.86
CA ILE A 553 -19.97 -3.00 41.25
C ILE A 553 -18.85 -2.39 42.10
N ILE A 554 -17.62 -2.44 41.63
CA ILE A 554 -16.46 -1.86 42.33
C ILE A 554 -16.67 -0.36 42.56
N LEU A 555 -17.13 0.37 41.54
CA LEU A 555 -17.41 1.80 41.65
C LEU A 555 -18.53 2.11 42.64
N VAL A 556 -19.64 1.33 42.62
CA VAL A 556 -20.73 1.46 43.55
C VAL A 556 -20.27 1.15 44.99
N LEU A 557 -19.49 0.10 45.19
CA LEU A 557 -18.90 -0.24 46.49
C LEU A 557 -17.95 0.88 46.98
N THR A 558 -17.07 1.36 46.12
CA THR A 558 -16.16 2.47 46.40
C THR A 558 -16.94 3.74 46.77
N GLY A 559 -17.99 4.06 46.01
CA GLY A 559 -18.88 5.17 46.29
C GLY A 559 -19.63 5.06 47.63
N THR A 560 -20.23 3.89 47.87
CA THR A 560 -20.98 3.66 49.12
C THR A 560 -20.10 3.71 50.36
N VAL A 561 -18.91 3.10 50.27
CA VAL A 561 -17.92 3.11 51.38
C VAL A 561 -17.38 4.53 51.58
N SER A 562 -17.04 5.25 50.52
CA SER A 562 -16.57 6.64 50.60
C SER A 562 -17.61 7.57 51.19
N LEU A 563 -18.88 7.46 50.79
CA LEU A 563 -19.95 8.33 51.28
C LEU A 563 -20.36 7.98 52.76
N LYS A 564 -20.43 6.68 53.10
CA LYS A 564 -20.74 6.25 54.46
C LYS A 564 -19.57 6.49 55.43
N GLY A 565 -18.35 6.14 55.00
CA GLY A 565 -17.14 6.27 55.81
C GLY A 565 -16.78 7.73 56.14
N THR A 566 -17.18 8.67 55.28
CA THR A 566 -16.96 10.12 55.48
C THR A 566 -18.13 10.83 56.16
N ARG A 567 -19.11 10.10 56.70
CA ARG A 567 -20.27 10.72 57.37
C ARG A 567 -19.85 11.66 58.52
N THR A 568 -18.78 11.32 59.21
CA THR A 568 -18.24 12.10 60.34
C THR A 568 -16.93 12.82 59.96
N ARG A 569 -16.56 12.85 58.69
CA ARG A 569 -15.30 13.39 58.17
C ARG A 569 -15.52 14.31 56.96
N SER A 570 -14.50 15.07 56.57
CA SER A 570 -14.58 15.89 55.39
C SER A 570 -14.85 15.04 54.14
N ARG A 571 -15.88 15.38 53.36
CA ARG A 571 -16.27 14.67 52.14
C ARG A 571 -15.47 15.10 50.91
N GLY A 572 -14.83 16.26 50.93
CA GLY A 572 -14.12 16.81 49.77
C GLY A 572 -13.07 15.87 49.17
N PRO A 573 -12.10 15.37 49.94
CA PRO A 573 -11.07 14.43 49.43
C PRO A 573 -11.66 13.14 48.87
N SER A 574 -12.71 12.60 49.53
CA SER A 574 -13.34 11.36 49.09
C SER A 574 -14.13 11.52 47.79
N ILE A 575 -14.82 12.65 47.60
CA ILE A 575 -15.54 12.96 46.35
C ILE A 575 -14.53 13.17 45.22
N PHE A 576 -13.47 13.94 45.48
CA PHE A 576 -12.39 14.14 44.47
C PHE A 576 -11.77 12.80 44.06
N TRP A 577 -11.43 11.93 45.02
CA TRP A 577 -10.88 10.62 44.72
C TRP A 577 -11.85 9.73 43.97
N LEU A 578 -13.14 9.76 44.29
CA LEU A 578 -14.17 8.99 43.57
C LEU A 578 -14.29 9.44 42.10
N ILE A 579 -14.29 10.74 41.84
CA ILE A 579 -14.36 11.27 40.48
C ILE A 579 -13.11 10.88 39.72
N LEU A 580 -11.92 11.12 40.30
CA LEU A 580 -10.64 10.81 39.66
C LEU A 580 -10.54 9.31 39.31
N SER A 581 -10.89 8.46 40.28
CA SER A 581 -10.84 7.01 40.09
C SER A 581 -11.84 6.50 39.07
N SER A 582 -13.03 7.10 38.99
CA SER A 582 -14.02 6.77 37.96
C SER A 582 -13.51 7.11 36.56
N ILE A 583 -12.86 8.26 36.42
CA ILE A 583 -12.24 8.68 35.16
C ILE A 583 -11.12 7.69 34.78
N ILE A 584 -10.23 7.36 35.72
CA ILE A 584 -9.11 6.42 35.45
C ILE A 584 -9.66 5.04 35.05
N LEU A 585 -10.62 4.50 35.77
CA LEU A 585 -11.22 3.19 35.43
C LEU A 585 -11.95 3.23 34.10
N PHE A 586 -12.62 4.33 33.77
CA PHE A 586 -13.27 4.51 32.48
C PHE A 586 -12.24 4.52 31.36
N ILE A 587 -11.14 5.25 31.49
CA ILE A 587 -10.06 5.28 30.52
C ILE A 587 -9.44 3.87 30.36
N LEU A 588 -9.08 3.21 31.46
CA LEU A 588 -8.52 1.86 31.43
C LEU A 588 -9.47 0.83 30.80
N TYR A 589 -10.76 0.97 31.03
CA TYR A 589 -11.76 0.10 30.41
C TYR A 589 -11.87 0.34 28.91
N THR A 590 -11.96 1.60 28.49
CA THR A 590 -12.17 1.97 27.08
C THR A 590 -10.93 1.72 26.20
N THR A 591 -9.73 1.75 26.77
CA THR A 591 -8.46 1.50 26.04
C THR A 591 -8.21 0.02 25.75
N GLY A 592 -9.15 -0.88 25.98
CA GLY A 592 -8.99 -2.30 25.63
C GLY A 592 -7.95 -3.06 26.46
N ILE A 593 -7.40 -2.46 27.50
CA ILE A 593 -6.41 -3.11 28.38
C ILE A 593 -7.00 -4.37 28.99
N ARG A 594 -6.16 -5.39 29.18
CA ARG A 594 -6.53 -6.69 29.77
C ARG A 594 -7.41 -6.52 31.00
N MET A 595 -8.58 -7.18 31.02
CA MET A 595 -9.61 -6.99 32.05
C MET A 595 -9.08 -7.26 33.45
N GLY A 596 -8.19 -8.23 33.63
CA GLY A 596 -7.52 -8.49 34.91
C GLY A 596 -6.78 -7.28 35.48
N ILE A 597 -6.18 -6.44 34.63
CA ILE A 597 -5.52 -5.18 35.04
C ILE A 597 -6.56 -4.14 35.43
N VAL A 598 -7.65 -4.03 34.66
CA VAL A 598 -8.74 -3.08 34.93
C VAL A 598 -9.37 -3.42 36.29
N LEU A 599 -9.70 -4.69 36.53
CA LEU A 599 -10.28 -5.15 37.81
C LEU A 599 -9.30 -5.01 38.97
N GLY A 600 -8.03 -5.37 38.76
CA GLY A 600 -6.96 -5.18 39.74
C GLY A 600 -6.77 -3.70 40.12
N SER A 601 -6.80 -2.81 39.13
CA SER A 601 -6.77 -1.35 39.34
C SER A 601 -8.01 -0.89 40.12
N GLY A 602 -9.20 -1.42 39.80
CA GLY A 602 -10.44 -1.15 40.51
C GLY A 602 -10.37 -1.55 42.00
N ILE A 603 -9.84 -2.74 42.29
CA ILE A 603 -9.61 -3.21 43.68
C ILE A 603 -8.59 -2.28 44.36
N GLY A 604 -7.50 -1.93 43.71
CA GLY A 604 -6.52 -0.96 44.22
C GLY A 604 -7.14 0.39 44.55
N ILE A 605 -8.01 0.90 43.69
CA ILE A 605 -8.78 2.13 43.89
C ILE A 605 -9.69 2.00 45.14
N PHE A 606 -10.36 0.88 45.28
CA PHE A 606 -11.20 0.61 46.46
C PHE A 606 -10.38 0.62 47.77
N VAL A 607 -9.20 -0.02 47.78
CA VAL A 607 -8.28 0.00 48.92
C VAL A 607 -7.79 1.42 49.20
N MET A 608 -7.41 2.17 48.17
CA MET A 608 -7.01 3.57 48.36
C MET A 608 -8.16 4.45 48.88
N ALA A 609 -9.40 4.21 48.45
CA ALA A 609 -10.57 4.91 49.00
C ALA A 609 -10.74 4.65 50.50
N LEU A 610 -10.51 3.42 50.95
CA LEU A 610 -10.49 3.09 52.39
C LEU A 610 -9.40 3.87 53.13
N LEU A 611 -8.17 3.92 52.58
CA LEU A 611 -7.07 4.68 53.18
C LEU A 611 -7.39 6.17 53.25
N VAL A 612 -7.97 6.75 52.19
CA VAL A 612 -8.40 8.17 52.18
C VAL A 612 -9.43 8.45 53.30
N ILE A 613 -10.35 7.49 53.55
CA ILE A 613 -11.31 7.63 54.66
C ILE A 613 -10.60 7.68 56.01
N PHE A 614 -9.58 6.81 56.22
CA PHE A 614 -8.84 6.78 57.49
C PHE A 614 -8.01 8.05 57.70
N ILE A 615 -7.43 8.61 56.63
CA ILE A 615 -6.56 9.79 56.70
C ILE A 615 -7.38 11.10 56.69
N SER A 616 -8.61 11.09 56.16
CA SER A 616 -9.43 12.30 56.07
C SER A 616 -9.70 12.89 57.46
N PRO A 617 -9.54 14.23 57.62
CA PRO A 617 -9.75 14.88 58.91
C PRO A 617 -11.18 14.68 59.41
N ARG A 618 -11.32 14.35 60.67
CA ARG A 618 -12.64 14.26 61.32
C ARG A 618 -13.25 15.66 61.37
N HIS A 619 -14.49 15.80 61.02
CA HIS A 619 -15.23 17.00 61.36
C HIS A 619 -15.28 17.07 62.89
N LEU A 620 -14.62 18.05 63.46
CA LEU A 620 -14.91 18.48 64.81
C LEU A 620 -16.33 19.07 64.82
N ILE A 621 -17.32 18.19 64.76
CA ILE A 621 -18.68 18.52 65.27
C ILE A 621 -18.58 18.47 66.77
N ASP A 622 -17.61 19.14 67.34
CA ASP A 622 -17.50 19.36 68.76
C ASP A 622 -18.18 20.68 69.04
N GLY A 623 -19.30 20.56 69.59
CA GLY A 623 -19.88 21.63 70.40
C GLY A 623 -21.23 22.21 69.92
N LEU A 624 -21.74 21.88 68.68
CA LEU A 624 -23.06 22.39 68.34
C LEU A 624 -24.23 21.41 68.51
N ASP A 625 -23.98 20.09 68.62
CA ASP A 625 -25.02 19.09 68.89
C ASP A 625 -25.13 18.73 70.39
N ASN A 626 -24.23 19.24 71.25
CA ASN A 626 -24.27 19.15 72.69
C ASN A 626 -24.50 20.51 73.40
N ILE A 627 -25.03 21.48 72.67
CA ILE A 627 -25.73 22.53 73.36
C ILE A 627 -26.99 21.87 73.89
N PRO A 628 -27.09 21.47 75.20
CA PRO A 628 -28.38 21.08 75.77
C PRO A 628 -29.27 22.27 75.42
N ASN A 629 -30.49 21.96 75.02
CA ASN A 629 -31.58 22.93 74.78
C ASN A 629 -31.73 23.71 76.07
N ARG A 630 -30.77 24.61 76.42
CA ARG A 630 -30.90 25.55 77.49
C ARG A 630 -32.04 26.44 77.08
N LYS A 631 -33.21 26.07 77.55
CA LYS A 631 -34.34 27.01 77.55
C LYS A 631 -33.78 28.29 78.16
N ILE A 632 -33.55 29.29 77.29
CA ILE A 632 -33.13 30.62 77.74
C ILE A 632 -34.15 31.00 78.82
N PRO A 633 -33.74 31.19 80.06
CA PRO A 633 -34.71 31.53 81.13
C PRO A 633 -35.38 32.82 80.68
N VAL A 634 -36.66 32.86 80.86
CA VAL A 634 -37.50 34.00 80.46
C VAL A 634 -38.15 34.61 81.69
N ILE A 635 -38.33 35.91 81.67
CA ILE A 635 -39.07 36.62 82.75
C ILE A 635 -40.23 37.40 82.12
N ASP A 636 -41.39 37.27 82.71
CA ASP A 636 -42.54 38.05 82.27
C ASP A 636 -42.56 39.38 82.98
N CYS A 637 -42.77 40.43 82.16
CA CYS A 637 -42.88 41.76 82.71
C CYS A 637 -44.15 41.88 83.58
N PRO A 638 -44.04 42.33 84.83
CA PRO A 638 -45.22 42.42 85.73
C PRO A 638 -46.26 43.42 85.23
N ILE A 639 -45.93 44.32 84.37
CA ILE A 639 -46.82 45.38 83.87
C ILE A 639 -47.49 45.01 82.57
N CYS A 640 -46.75 44.63 81.55
CA CYS A 640 -47.31 44.37 80.25
C CYS A 640 -47.38 42.84 79.88
N LYS A 641 -46.92 42.00 80.75
CA LYS A 641 -46.89 40.54 80.62
C LYS A 641 -46.09 40.01 79.45
N GLN A 642 -45.27 40.85 78.80
CA GLN A 642 -44.37 40.46 77.70
C GLN A 642 -43.25 39.61 78.25
N THR A 643 -43.05 38.44 77.69
CA THR A 643 -41.94 37.53 78.03
C THR A 643 -40.64 38.09 77.43
N ASN A 644 -39.62 38.26 78.26
CA ASN A 644 -38.28 38.77 77.87
C ASN A 644 -37.27 37.69 78.20
N PRO A 645 -36.38 37.34 77.23
CA PRO A 645 -35.32 36.36 77.47
C PRO A 645 -34.22 36.96 78.35
N ILE A 646 -33.75 36.20 79.30
CA ILE A 646 -32.61 36.59 80.15
C ILE A 646 -31.31 36.18 79.44
N SER A 647 -30.60 37.19 78.92
CA SER A 647 -29.42 37.01 78.08
C SER A 647 -28.07 36.92 78.84
N SER A 648 -28.11 37.17 80.14
CA SER A 648 -26.91 37.14 81.00
C SER A 648 -27.19 36.48 82.39
N GLU A 649 -26.18 35.75 82.86
CA GLU A 649 -26.21 35.13 84.21
C GLU A 649 -25.71 36.07 85.28
N GLU A 650 -25.21 37.27 84.93
CA GLU A 650 -24.77 38.25 85.93
C GLU A 650 -25.93 38.80 86.72
N ARG A 651 -25.70 38.94 88.02
CA ARG A 651 -26.68 39.49 88.92
C ARG A 651 -26.11 40.63 89.79
N PRO A 652 -26.87 41.69 89.94
CA PRO A 652 -28.23 41.98 89.47
C PRO A 652 -28.23 42.40 88.01
N LEU A 653 -29.14 41.80 87.19
CA LEU A 653 -29.28 42.13 85.74
C LEU A 653 -30.43 43.13 85.55
N ARG A 654 -30.10 44.22 84.85
CA ARG A 654 -31.11 45.19 84.43
C ARG A 654 -31.43 44.97 82.94
N LEU A 655 -32.66 44.50 82.66
CA LEU A 655 -33.10 44.16 81.30
C LEU A 655 -34.27 45.08 80.95
N PRO A 656 -34.18 45.87 79.86
CA PRO A 656 -35.29 46.63 79.36
C PRO A 656 -36.40 45.69 78.82
N CYS A 657 -37.63 45.89 79.19
CA CYS A 657 -38.77 45.11 78.67
C CYS A 657 -39.00 45.48 77.20
N GLY A 658 -38.94 44.46 76.29
CA GLY A 658 -39.14 44.62 74.85
C GLY A 658 -40.54 45.14 74.48
N GLY A 659 -41.55 45.10 75.40
CA GLY A 659 -42.90 45.56 75.10
C GLY A 659 -43.17 46.98 75.62
N CYS A 660 -42.81 47.30 76.86
CA CYS A 660 -43.17 48.59 77.45
C CYS A 660 -41.92 49.46 77.82
N GLY A 661 -40.72 49.03 77.53
CA GLY A 661 -39.48 49.76 77.75
C GLY A 661 -39.04 49.91 79.19
N ARG A 662 -39.81 49.42 80.18
CA ARG A 662 -39.40 49.48 81.60
C ARG A 662 -38.27 48.53 81.93
N THR A 663 -37.36 48.99 82.79
CA THR A 663 -36.23 48.18 83.22
C THR A 663 -36.73 47.17 84.27
N LEU A 664 -36.52 45.87 83.97
CA LEU A 664 -36.70 44.77 84.90
C LEU A 664 -35.40 44.57 85.63
N LEU A 665 -35.49 44.47 86.98
CA LEU A 665 -34.33 44.15 87.78
C LEU A 665 -34.48 42.67 88.19
N ILE A 666 -33.47 41.87 87.85
CA ILE A 666 -33.37 40.47 88.16
C ILE A 666 -32.25 40.32 89.18
N GLU A 667 -32.59 39.97 90.40
CA GLU A 667 -31.62 39.73 91.48
C GLU A 667 -31.10 38.31 91.52
#